data_82f4e081622737128218c3cd98f7996b
#
_entry.id   82f4e081622737128218c3cd98f7996b
#
_cell.length_a   1.000
_cell.length_b   1.000
_cell.length_c   1.000
_cell.angle_alpha   90.00
_cell.angle_beta   90.00
_cell.angle_gamma   90.00
#
_symmetry.space_group_name_H-M   'P 1'
#
loop_
_entity.id
_entity.type
_entity.pdbx_description
1 polymer ?
#
loop_
_entity_poly.entity_id
_entity_poly.type
_entity_poly.pdbx_seq_one_letter_code
_entity_poly.pdbx_strand_id
1 'polypeptide(L)'
;MILIYQVLRKQNLTEHEKKIGGMNMRKVALSLMLAASMAATTLGSTAVFASDATTTESESYTYRYALADFPTNWSLHDNQTHTDSELMQYLEAGFYSFDYNDTQDGYQMVPLVATGDPEDVTAEYKDQYGLDGDEALAWKITIRDDLKWDDGTPIVASDFVKSAELLLNPKAQHHRADMLYSGNLVLKNAKNFLYAGQHAYAETFISSEMGEDEYVDPSTFEKNDDGVYMVDGHDLALSLSDCATWDSTTGLSDYYAMEDYKSAFMKDDVDLYETVLAANANDDGYVPVTDEVVEALQHIVANLHGYATVEDYAAEGGDYAYKEWEEMVYKGTEYPEMSIDEVGIFAPSDTELVLVLEKPLKGFYLKYSLTDSWLVKEDLYKSCESESNGVYNNTYGTSAETTASFGPYKLASYQADKEYVLDKNEYYFGNVDGQYQTTSIVVSCVKEPSTRLEMFLSGELDTYGLTKDDIETYGSSDYAYYTVGESTFFMAMNPGVEGLEAAQKAAGDNINKTILSLKSFREALCYSLDRDAFNAAVNPLSSAAFGLYSNSIISDPEEGIAYRDTEEAKNVLANFWGLSDDIGEGLMYETVDEAVDSITGYNLEMAQEKFNEAYDEAIASGLMDEDDVIEIKIGLPNSESTFYNKGNEFLVNCYTEAVKGTSLEGKLTFSVDDTLGNGFSDALRSQQVDLLFGVGWTGAALDPYSLMEAYTSSEYQYDPSWDTKSADVDITLTDGVTYTATAWDWTQAMLGEAVTIKAEDGTTKEFSAGSADDNSEDRFEVLVGLENAVLGNYDLIPMFDDCTAALKSMKIQYATDEYYYGVERGGVQYMTYDYSDAEWDAFVSEQGGKLNYN
;
A
#
# COMPACT_ATOMS: atom_id res chain seq x y z
N MET A 1 2.52 2.28 4.69
CA MET A 1 1.13 2.79 4.84
C MET A 1 1.04 4.31 4.66
N ILE A 2 1.83 5.12 5.33
CA ILE A 2 1.92 6.58 5.10
C ILE A 2 2.23 6.93 3.63
N LEU A 3 3.02 6.11 2.95
CA LEU A 3 3.38 6.30 1.53
C LEU A 3 2.18 6.17 0.56
N ILE A 4 1.23 5.29 0.85
CA ILE A 4 0.04 5.09 0.00
C ILE A 4 -0.93 6.27 0.13
N TYR A 5 -1.04 6.84 1.31
CA TYR A 5 -1.87 8.04 1.56
C TYR A 5 -1.33 9.27 0.83
N GLN A 6 -0.02 9.46 0.80
CA GLN A 6 0.62 10.57 0.07
C GLN A 6 0.56 10.40 -1.46
N VAL A 7 0.61 9.18 -1.96
CA VAL A 7 0.49 8.90 -3.41
C VAL A 7 -0.93 9.18 -3.91
N LEU A 8 -1.95 8.82 -3.14
CA LEU A 8 -3.35 9.11 -3.50
C LEU A 8 -3.66 10.63 -3.45
N ARG A 9 -3.07 11.36 -2.51
CA ARG A 9 -3.23 12.82 -2.39
C ARG A 9 -2.61 13.58 -3.58
N LYS A 10 -1.51 13.09 -4.16
CA LYS A 10 -0.84 13.73 -5.33
C LYS A 10 -1.44 13.37 -6.69
N GLN A 11 -2.11 12.23 -6.83
CA GLN A 11 -2.76 11.87 -8.10
C GLN A 11 -3.95 12.77 -8.45
N ASN A 12 -4.62 13.37 -7.47
CA ASN A 12 -5.73 14.30 -7.72
C ASN A 12 -5.30 15.71 -8.16
N LEU A 13 -4.03 16.08 -7.99
CA LEU A 13 -3.53 17.42 -8.39
C LEU A 13 -3.24 17.55 -9.89
N THR A 14 -3.08 16.46 -10.64
CA THR A 14 -2.71 16.48 -12.07
C THR A 14 -3.87 16.58 -13.04
N GLU A 15 -5.12 16.36 -12.62
CA GLU A 15 -6.29 16.50 -13.53
C GLU A 15 -6.82 17.94 -13.65
N HIS A 16 -6.47 18.85 -12.74
CA HIS A 16 -7.00 20.22 -12.75
C HIS A 16 -6.32 21.15 -13.77
N GLU A 17 -5.11 20.85 -14.25
CA GLU A 17 -4.42 21.68 -15.24
C GLU A 17 -4.92 21.52 -16.70
N LYS A 18 -5.79 20.56 -16.99
CA LYS A 18 -6.28 20.29 -18.36
C LYS A 18 -7.54 21.03 -18.78
N LYS A 19 -8.10 21.91 -17.96
CA LYS A 19 -9.37 22.60 -18.28
C LYS A 19 -9.31 24.05 -18.72
N ILE A 20 -8.15 24.67 -18.94
CA ILE A 20 -8.07 26.04 -19.49
C ILE A 20 -7.29 26.04 -20.80
N GLY A 21 -7.99 26.04 -21.91
CA GLY A 21 -7.36 26.22 -23.23
C GLY A 21 -8.21 25.76 -24.40
N GLY A 22 -9.44 26.23 -24.51
CA GLY A 22 -10.19 26.04 -25.76
C GLY A 22 -9.83 27.06 -26.82
N MET A 23 -9.47 26.63 -28.00
CA MET A 23 -10.03 27.18 -29.26
C MET A 23 -9.52 26.44 -30.49
N ASN A 24 -10.49 25.80 -31.15
CA ASN A 24 -10.74 25.59 -32.59
C ASN A 24 -9.64 25.50 -33.67
N MET A 25 -9.81 24.40 -34.37
CA MET A 25 -9.79 24.25 -35.85
C MET A 25 -8.45 23.99 -36.56
N ARG A 26 -8.26 22.79 -37.05
CA ARG A 26 -8.45 22.37 -38.45
C ARG A 26 -8.23 20.89 -38.64
N LYS A 27 -9.30 20.24 -39.01
CA LYS A 27 -9.32 18.89 -39.62
C LYS A 27 -8.73 18.94 -41.03
N VAL A 28 -8.20 17.78 -41.39
CA VAL A 28 -8.02 17.22 -42.75
C VAL A 28 -6.58 17.20 -43.28
N ALA A 29 -6.20 15.96 -43.63
CA ALA A 29 -5.07 15.55 -44.47
C ALA A 29 -3.73 15.30 -43.74
N LEU A 30 -3.57 14.11 -43.12
CA LEU A 30 -2.33 13.31 -43.20
C LEU A 30 -2.57 11.86 -42.76
N SER A 31 -3.44 11.19 -43.48
CA SER A 31 -3.57 9.72 -43.37
C SER A 31 -3.24 9.18 -44.76
N LEU A 32 -1.99 9.05 -45.11
CA LEU A 32 -1.50 8.30 -46.30
C LEU A 32 0.01 8.47 -46.54
N MET A 33 0.84 8.57 -45.51
CA MET A 33 2.31 8.51 -45.68
C MET A 33 3.07 7.87 -44.50
N LEU A 34 2.49 6.92 -43.79
CA LEU A 34 3.20 6.16 -42.76
C LEU A 34 3.31 4.65 -43.04
N ALA A 35 2.95 4.20 -44.23
CA ALA A 35 3.10 2.79 -44.60
C ALA A 35 4.27 2.51 -45.58
N ALA A 36 5.20 3.43 -45.74
CA ALA A 36 6.31 3.28 -46.70
C ALA A 36 7.70 3.63 -46.12
N SER A 37 7.84 3.80 -44.82
CA SER A 37 9.15 4.12 -44.21
C SER A 37 9.71 3.05 -43.25
N MET A 38 9.04 1.92 -43.06
CA MET A 38 9.54 0.80 -42.25
C MET A 38 10.24 -0.31 -43.06
N ALA A 39 10.54 -0.11 -44.31
CA ALA A 39 11.22 -1.10 -45.15
C ALA A 39 12.60 -0.64 -45.69
N ALA A 40 13.23 0.38 -45.12
CA ALA A 40 14.45 0.92 -45.71
C ALA A 40 15.53 1.40 -44.71
N THR A 41 15.68 0.75 -43.55
CA THR A 41 16.83 1.01 -42.67
C THR A 41 17.57 -0.23 -42.19
N THR A 42 17.47 -1.33 -42.93
CA THR A 42 18.38 -2.48 -42.72
C THR A 42 19.31 -2.66 -43.91
N LEU A 43 20.10 -1.65 -44.24
CA LEU A 43 21.25 -1.84 -45.14
C LEU A 43 22.21 -0.64 -45.02
N GLY A 44 23.35 -0.89 -44.35
CA GLY A 44 24.50 -0.12 -44.66
C GLY A 44 25.33 0.44 -43.55
N SER A 45 26.15 -0.37 -42.87
CA SER A 45 27.55 -0.01 -42.65
C SER A 45 28.41 -1.25 -42.44
N THR A 46 28.70 -1.97 -43.50
CA THR A 46 29.82 -2.91 -43.51
C THR A 46 31.10 -2.11 -43.79
N ALA A 47 31.83 -1.79 -42.75
CA ALA A 47 33.27 -1.49 -42.84
C ALA A 47 34.02 -2.78 -42.66
N VAL A 48 34.51 -3.33 -43.74
CA VAL A 48 35.42 -4.50 -43.77
C VAL A 48 36.74 -4.11 -43.16
N PHE A 49 37.10 -4.66 -42.03
CA PHE A 49 38.47 -4.93 -41.64
C PHE A 49 38.62 -6.46 -41.43
N ALA A 50 39.26 -7.08 -42.42
CA ALA A 50 39.70 -8.47 -42.27
C ALA A 50 40.82 -8.55 -41.25
N SER A 51 40.58 -9.26 -40.15
CA SER A 51 41.63 -9.97 -39.42
C SER A 51 41.05 -11.31 -39.02
N ASP A 52 41.67 -12.40 -39.48
CA ASP A 52 41.40 -13.76 -39.06
C ASP A 52 41.57 -13.89 -37.55
N ALA A 53 40.46 -13.83 -36.84
CA ALA A 53 40.29 -14.48 -35.56
C ALA A 53 38.89 -15.10 -35.61
N THR A 54 38.81 -16.41 -35.51
CA THR A 54 37.59 -17.12 -35.21
C THR A 54 37.06 -16.67 -33.84
N THR A 55 36.38 -15.55 -33.80
CA THR A 55 35.49 -15.24 -32.67
C THR A 55 34.24 -16.11 -32.89
N THR A 56 34.05 -17.10 -32.07
CA THR A 56 32.71 -17.62 -31.79
C THR A 56 31.89 -16.39 -31.40
N GLU A 57 30.91 -15.99 -32.22
CA GLU A 57 29.90 -15.02 -31.81
C GLU A 57 29.31 -15.59 -30.52
N SER A 58 29.36 -14.84 -29.43
CA SER A 58 28.67 -15.24 -28.19
C SER A 58 27.19 -15.22 -28.51
N GLU A 59 26.48 -16.32 -28.21
CA GLU A 59 25.03 -16.39 -28.33
C GLU A 59 24.40 -15.24 -27.54
N SER A 60 23.37 -14.57 -28.08
CA SER A 60 22.63 -13.53 -27.41
C SER A 60 21.27 -14.06 -26.95
N TYR A 61 20.87 -13.63 -25.77
CA TYR A 61 19.63 -14.00 -25.09
C TYR A 61 18.96 -12.71 -24.61
N THR A 62 18.03 -12.20 -25.41
CA THR A 62 17.31 -10.98 -25.08
C THR A 62 15.96 -11.30 -24.45
N TYR A 63 15.67 -10.68 -23.29
CA TYR A 63 14.33 -10.69 -22.70
C TYR A 63 13.56 -9.45 -23.14
N ARG A 64 12.35 -9.63 -23.68
CA ARG A 64 11.54 -8.56 -24.27
C ARG A 64 10.18 -8.52 -23.61
N TYR A 65 9.81 -7.37 -23.09
CA TYR A 65 8.46 -7.15 -22.59
C TYR A 65 7.96 -5.73 -22.88
N ALA A 66 6.69 -5.45 -22.55
CA ALA A 66 6.11 -4.15 -22.81
C ALA A 66 5.30 -3.66 -21.60
N LEU A 67 5.47 -2.37 -21.28
CA LEU A 67 4.72 -1.63 -20.29
C LEU A 67 3.71 -0.67 -20.94
N ALA A 68 2.64 -0.36 -20.23
CA ALA A 68 1.66 0.64 -20.67
C ALA A 68 2.16 2.07 -20.45
N ASP A 69 2.88 2.27 -19.35
CA ASP A 69 3.47 3.54 -18.92
C ASP A 69 4.97 3.36 -18.68
N PHE A 70 5.74 4.43 -18.80
CA PHE A 70 7.20 4.37 -18.69
C PHE A 70 7.74 5.10 -17.46
N PRO A 71 8.89 4.64 -16.92
CA PRO A 71 9.60 5.31 -15.87
C PRO A 71 9.97 6.74 -16.27
N THR A 72 9.97 7.64 -15.33
CA THR A 72 10.30 9.05 -15.55
C THR A 72 11.45 9.53 -14.68
N ASN A 73 11.61 8.95 -13.49
CA ASN A 73 12.69 9.24 -12.57
C ASN A 73 13.02 7.98 -11.76
N TRP A 74 14.06 7.28 -12.13
CA TRP A 74 14.56 6.07 -11.47
C TRP A 74 15.77 6.33 -10.57
N SER A 75 15.88 7.54 -10.05
CA SER A 75 16.82 7.86 -8.97
C SER A 75 16.37 7.19 -7.67
N LEU A 76 17.28 6.49 -6.99
CA LEU A 76 17.03 5.91 -5.66
C LEU A 76 16.58 6.94 -4.62
N HIS A 77 16.89 8.22 -4.84
CA HIS A 77 16.55 9.31 -3.94
C HIS A 77 15.17 9.93 -4.21
N ASP A 78 14.60 9.75 -5.43
CA ASP A 78 13.42 10.51 -5.85
C ASP A 78 12.36 9.70 -6.61
N ASN A 79 12.53 8.38 -6.77
CA ASN A 79 11.55 7.54 -7.46
C ASN A 79 10.19 7.57 -6.75
N GLN A 80 9.10 7.59 -7.54
CA GLN A 80 7.75 7.72 -7.01
C GLN A 80 6.75 6.72 -7.58
N THR A 81 7.06 6.07 -8.71
CA THR A 81 6.12 5.20 -9.41
C THR A 81 6.60 3.76 -9.46
N HIS A 82 5.66 2.83 -9.59
CA HIS A 82 5.99 1.42 -9.80
C HIS A 82 6.86 1.21 -11.05
N THR A 83 6.62 1.94 -12.13
CA THR A 83 7.44 1.84 -13.36
C THR A 83 8.86 2.35 -13.17
N ASP A 84 9.09 3.31 -12.27
CA ASP A 84 10.43 3.74 -11.90
C ASP A 84 11.16 2.59 -11.18
N SER A 85 10.50 1.94 -10.21
CA SER A 85 11.03 0.79 -9.48
C SER A 85 11.29 -0.43 -10.39
N GLU A 86 10.44 -0.65 -11.39
CA GLU A 86 10.61 -1.69 -12.41
C GLU A 86 11.94 -1.56 -13.17
N LEU A 87 12.39 -0.35 -13.47
CA LEU A 87 13.70 -0.12 -14.07
C LEU A 87 14.83 -0.24 -13.03
N MET A 88 14.63 0.32 -11.84
CA MET A 88 15.64 0.37 -10.78
C MET A 88 16.13 -1.00 -10.35
N GLN A 89 15.24 -1.99 -10.23
CA GLN A 89 15.59 -3.35 -9.80
C GLN A 89 16.72 -4.01 -10.58
N TYR A 90 16.95 -3.58 -11.80
CA TYR A 90 18.05 -4.08 -12.65
C TYR A 90 19.36 -3.32 -12.46
N LEU A 91 19.30 -2.10 -11.90
CA LEU A 91 20.43 -1.17 -11.83
C LEU A 91 21.15 -1.21 -10.48
N GLU A 92 20.53 -1.79 -9.46
CA GLU A 92 21.01 -1.76 -8.08
C GLU A 92 21.12 -3.15 -7.45
N ALA A 93 21.64 -3.20 -6.23
CA ALA A 93 21.67 -4.36 -5.37
C ALA A 93 21.55 -3.93 -3.89
N GLY A 94 20.67 -4.58 -3.13
CA GLY A 94 20.54 -4.38 -1.70
C GLY A 94 21.69 -5.01 -0.91
N PHE A 95 21.77 -4.73 0.39
CA PHE A 95 22.71 -5.43 1.27
C PHE A 95 22.36 -6.90 1.40
N TYR A 96 21.06 -7.20 1.41
CA TYR A 96 20.47 -8.53 1.41
C TYR A 96 19.51 -8.67 0.24
N SER A 97 19.18 -9.90 -0.12
CA SER A 97 18.23 -10.23 -1.18
C SER A 97 17.55 -11.55 -0.86
N PHE A 98 16.41 -11.77 -1.48
CA PHE A 98 15.77 -13.08 -1.47
C PHE A 98 16.44 -14.00 -2.51
N ASP A 99 16.57 -15.27 -2.14
CA ASP A 99 17.03 -16.35 -3.02
C ASP A 99 16.20 -17.60 -2.72
N TYR A 100 16.25 -18.61 -3.57
CA TYR A 100 15.67 -19.90 -3.23
C TYR A 100 16.33 -20.51 -2.00
N ASN A 101 15.51 -21.17 -1.17
CA ASN A 101 16.05 -22.01 -0.11
C ASN A 101 16.74 -23.27 -0.70
N ASP A 102 17.43 -24.05 0.15
CA ASP A 102 18.21 -25.23 -0.26
C ASP A 102 17.37 -26.32 -0.97
N THR A 103 16.07 -26.37 -0.69
CA THR A 103 15.12 -27.35 -1.27
C THR A 103 14.41 -26.82 -2.52
N GLN A 104 14.52 -25.54 -2.81
CA GLN A 104 13.88 -24.84 -3.93
C GLN A 104 12.34 -24.90 -3.88
N ASP A 105 11.78 -25.00 -2.69
CA ASP A 105 10.34 -24.99 -2.42
C ASP A 105 9.89 -23.74 -1.63
N GLY A 106 10.75 -22.74 -1.56
CA GLY A 106 10.50 -21.46 -0.92
C GLY A 106 11.70 -20.53 -1.09
N TYR A 107 11.79 -19.53 -0.27
CA TYR A 107 12.87 -18.55 -0.30
C TYR A 107 13.66 -18.55 1.01
N GLN A 108 14.82 -17.91 0.97
CA GLN A 108 15.62 -17.50 2.12
C GLN A 108 16.20 -16.11 1.87
N MET A 109 16.49 -15.37 2.93
CA MET A 109 17.18 -14.08 2.81
C MET A 109 18.69 -14.30 2.89
N VAL A 110 19.40 -13.88 1.86
CA VAL A 110 20.85 -14.07 1.70
C VAL A 110 21.60 -12.75 1.67
N PRO A 111 22.84 -12.69 2.16
CA PRO A 111 23.69 -11.52 1.97
C PRO A 111 24.04 -11.35 0.49
N LEU A 112 23.95 -10.10 -0.04
CA LEU A 112 24.25 -9.76 -1.43
C LEU A 112 25.42 -8.76 -1.51
N VAL A 113 25.21 -7.48 -1.17
CA VAL A 113 26.30 -6.50 -0.96
C VAL A 113 26.99 -6.77 0.36
N ALA A 114 26.27 -7.19 1.39
CA ALA A 114 26.83 -7.70 2.64
C ALA A 114 27.54 -9.03 2.42
N THR A 115 28.48 -9.39 3.32
CA THR A 115 29.22 -10.68 3.28
C THR A 115 28.70 -11.70 4.29
N GLY A 116 27.75 -11.34 5.14
CA GLY A 116 27.16 -12.17 6.19
C GLY A 116 26.11 -11.41 6.97
N ASP A 117 25.64 -11.99 8.06
CA ASP A 117 24.67 -11.35 8.94
C ASP A 117 25.23 -10.09 9.60
N PRO A 118 24.37 -9.10 9.94
CA PRO A 118 24.77 -7.89 10.67
C PRO A 118 25.23 -8.27 12.09
N GLU A 119 26.27 -7.62 12.58
CA GLU A 119 26.78 -7.80 13.94
C GLU A 119 26.21 -6.72 14.86
N ASP A 120 25.55 -7.11 15.96
CA ASP A 120 25.09 -6.17 16.97
C ASP A 120 26.26 -5.55 17.73
N VAL A 121 26.43 -4.25 17.59
CA VAL A 121 27.49 -3.43 18.23
C VAL A 121 26.91 -2.36 19.14
N THR A 122 25.67 -2.51 19.59
CA THR A 122 24.93 -1.55 20.45
C THR A 122 25.77 -1.16 21.68
N ALA A 123 26.38 -2.15 22.34
CA ALA A 123 27.19 -1.91 23.53
C ALA A 123 28.42 -1.03 23.27
N GLU A 124 28.94 -0.98 22.05
CA GLU A 124 30.11 -0.17 21.70
C GLU A 124 29.73 1.30 21.52
N TYR A 125 28.51 1.59 21.04
CA TYR A 125 28.05 2.92 20.66
C TYR A 125 27.02 3.51 21.63
N LYS A 126 26.58 2.76 22.65
CA LYS A 126 25.56 3.16 23.61
C LYS A 126 25.84 4.53 24.25
N ASP A 127 27.03 4.72 24.78
CA ASP A 127 27.41 5.98 25.44
C ASP A 127 27.55 7.16 24.45
N GLN A 128 28.03 6.87 23.24
CA GLN A 128 28.27 7.88 22.21
C GLN A 128 26.97 8.50 21.69
N TYR A 129 25.95 7.65 21.46
CA TYR A 129 24.67 8.08 20.89
C TYR A 129 23.54 8.18 21.91
N GLY A 130 23.83 7.89 23.20
CA GLY A 130 22.84 7.93 24.28
C GLY A 130 21.68 6.96 24.05
N LEU A 131 22.01 5.70 23.66
CA LEU A 131 21.01 4.71 23.31
C LEU A 131 20.26 4.19 24.55
N ASP A 132 18.94 4.11 24.45
CA ASP A 132 18.06 3.64 25.51
C ASP A 132 17.75 2.15 25.37
N GLY A 133 18.77 1.32 25.37
CA GLY A 133 18.71 -0.13 25.26
C GLY A 133 20.09 -0.75 25.29
N ASP A 134 20.17 -2.07 25.39
CA ASP A 134 21.41 -2.82 25.46
C ASP A 134 21.68 -3.66 24.21
N GLU A 135 20.72 -3.79 23.29
CA GLU A 135 20.81 -4.58 22.06
C GLU A 135 19.92 -4.02 20.94
N ALA A 136 20.15 -4.46 19.73
CA ALA A 136 19.35 -4.18 18.53
C ALA A 136 19.26 -2.69 18.11
N LEU A 137 20.17 -1.84 18.60
CA LEU A 137 20.17 -0.39 18.32
C LEU A 137 21.41 0.06 17.51
N ALA A 138 22.44 -0.79 17.35
CA ALA A 138 23.56 -0.46 16.48
C ALA A 138 24.07 -1.72 15.78
N TRP A 139 24.18 -1.65 14.45
CA TRP A 139 24.50 -2.79 13.61
C TRP A 139 25.73 -2.51 12.73
N LYS A 140 26.70 -3.42 12.76
CA LYS A 140 27.83 -3.39 11.85
C LYS A 140 27.59 -4.36 10.71
N ILE A 141 27.66 -3.85 9.49
CA ILE A 141 27.50 -4.60 8.24
C ILE A 141 28.87 -4.65 7.56
N THR A 142 29.37 -5.86 7.29
CA THR A 142 30.58 -6.04 6.48
C THR A 142 30.16 -6.17 5.03
N ILE A 143 30.60 -5.26 4.18
CA ILE A 143 30.34 -5.30 2.74
C ILE A 143 31.48 -5.97 1.96
N ARG A 144 31.20 -6.40 0.76
CA ARG A 144 32.15 -7.00 -0.19
C ARG A 144 33.25 -5.99 -0.56
N ASP A 145 34.44 -6.47 -0.86
CA ASP A 145 35.61 -5.69 -1.31
C ASP A 145 35.76 -5.63 -2.84
N ASP A 146 34.91 -6.33 -3.58
CA ASP A 146 34.89 -6.39 -5.04
C ASP A 146 33.78 -5.62 -5.73
N LEU A 147 33.01 -4.82 -4.95
CA LEU A 147 31.92 -3.98 -5.47
C LEU A 147 32.44 -2.92 -6.46
N LYS A 148 31.70 -2.75 -7.57
CA LYS A 148 32.05 -1.78 -8.61
C LYS A 148 30.82 -1.20 -9.29
N TRP A 149 30.94 0.02 -9.71
CA TRP A 149 30.06 0.64 -10.67
C TRP A 149 30.23 0.01 -12.08
N ASP A 150 29.26 0.25 -12.94
CA ASP A 150 29.22 -0.24 -14.33
C ASP A 150 30.37 0.30 -15.24
N ASP A 151 31.10 1.29 -14.78
CA ASP A 151 32.34 1.78 -15.42
C ASP A 151 33.62 1.16 -14.81
N GLY A 152 33.47 0.25 -13.83
CA GLY A 152 34.56 -0.43 -13.12
C GLY A 152 35.16 0.34 -11.95
N THR A 153 34.64 1.53 -11.60
CA THR A 153 35.05 2.28 -10.41
C THR A 153 34.69 1.50 -9.13
N PRO A 154 35.59 1.32 -8.16
CA PRO A 154 35.30 0.62 -6.91
C PRO A 154 34.26 1.36 -6.07
N ILE A 155 33.47 0.58 -5.31
CA ILE A 155 32.52 1.04 -4.30
C ILE A 155 33.05 0.61 -2.93
N VAL A 156 33.03 1.51 -1.94
CA VAL A 156 33.47 1.28 -0.57
C VAL A 156 32.42 1.75 0.44
N ALA A 157 32.52 1.31 1.70
CA ALA A 157 31.51 1.61 2.72
C ALA A 157 31.25 3.11 2.92
N SER A 158 32.29 3.96 2.74
CA SER A 158 32.11 5.43 2.83
C SER A 158 31.23 6.02 1.71
N ASP A 159 31.01 5.30 0.59
CA ASP A 159 30.13 5.80 -0.47
C ASP A 159 28.67 5.69 -0.06
N PHE A 160 28.29 4.69 0.76
CA PHE A 160 26.96 4.59 1.36
C PHE A 160 26.71 5.74 2.36
N VAL A 161 27.72 6.14 3.15
CA VAL A 161 27.62 7.27 4.07
C VAL A 161 27.41 8.57 3.31
N LYS A 162 28.18 8.81 2.23
CA LYS A 162 28.02 9.99 1.38
C LYS A 162 26.67 10.02 0.67
N SER A 163 26.19 8.86 0.23
CA SER A 163 24.88 8.76 -0.41
C SER A 163 23.75 9.06 0.58
N ALA A 164 23.87 8.62 1.84
CA ALA A 164 22.95 9.02 2.91
C ALA A 164 22.98 10.52 3.20
N GLU A 165 24.17 11.15 3.19
CA GLU A 165 24.32 12.62 3.31
C GLU A 165 23.62 13.34 2.15
N LEU A 166 23.71 12.83 0.92
CA LEU A 166 23.04 13.39 -0.24
C LEU A 166 21.51 13.19 -0.15
N LEU A 167 21.07 12.00 0.22
CA LEU A 167 19.65 11.67 0.38
C LEU A 167 18.97 12.53 1.46
N LEU A 168 19.63 12.72 2.59
CA LEU A 168 19.15 13.52 3.72
C LEU A 168 19.50 15.01 3.59
N ASN A 169 19.91 15.49 2.41
CA ASN A 169 20.29 16.90 2.21
C ASN A 169 19.12 17.84 2.54
N PRO A 170 19.27 18.75 3.52
CA PRO A 170 18.20 19.67 3.94
C PRO A 170 17.64 20.57 2.83
N LYS A 171 18.46 20.86 1.80
CA LYS A 171 18.02 21.68 0.67
C LYS A 171 17.29 20.90 -0.41
N ALA A 172 17.61 19.61 -0.55
CA ALA A 172 17.07 18.78 -1.59
C ALA A 172 15.66 18.26 -1.23
N GLN A 173 15.44 17.93 0.05
CA GLN A 173 14.18 17.36 0.53
C GLN A 173 13.71 16.19 -0.35
N HIS A 174 14.62 15.24 -0.56
CA HIS A 174 14.37 14.09 -1.45
C HIS A 174 13.16 13.28 -1.02
N HIS A 175 12.40 12.81 -2.01
CA HIS A 175 11.17 12.07 -1.76
C HIS A 175 11.41 10.78 -0.97
N ARG A 176 12.54 10.08 -1.20
CA ARG A 176 12.88 8.81 -0.55
C ARG A 176 13.73 8.96 0.71
N ALA A 177 13.91 10.18 1.20
CA ALA A 177 14.62 10.38 2.47
C ALA A 177 13.96 9.65 3.65
N ASP A 178 12.64 9.39 3.56
CA ASP A 178 11.85 8.64 4.51
C ASP A 178 12.41 7.23 4.81
N MET A 179 13.06 6.60 3.85
CA MET A 179 13.66 5.25 4.03
C MET A 179 14.71 5.19 5.16
N LEU A 180 15.30 6.33 5.55
CA LEU A 180 16.31 6.39 6.61
C LEU A 180 15.80 7.00 7.93
N TYR A 181 14.61 7.61 7.95
CA TYR A 181 14.07 8.24 9.17
C TYR A 181 12.65 7.81 9.53
N SER A 182 12.03 6.92 8.77
CA SER A 182 10.66 6.46 8.97
C SER A 182 10.55 4.94 8.76
N GLY A 183 9.41 4.36 9.10
CA GLY A 183 9.21 2.91 8.96
C GLY A 183 10.03 2.10 9.96
N ASN A 184 10.58 0.97 9.52
CA ASN A 184 11.34 0.05 10.36
C ASN A 184 12.78 0.55 10.60
N LEU A 185 13.49 0.95 9.55
CA LEU A 185 14.87 1.41 9.64
C LEU A 185 14.92 2.92 9.92
N VAL A 186 15.02 3.29 11.18
CA VAL A 186 15.09 4.70 11.62
C VAL A 186 16.48 4.99 12.16
N LEU A 187 17.31 5.65 11.37
CA LEU A 187 18.66 6.02 11.78
C LEU A 187 18.62 7.16 12.81
N LYS A 188 19.48 7.04 13.81
CA LYS A 188 19.66 8.07 14.85
C LYS A 188 19.95 9.43 14.21
N ASN A 189 19.17 10.44 14.57
CA ASN A 189 19.29 11.82 14.07
C ASN A 189 19.06 12.01 12.55
N ALA A 190 18.63 11.01 11.77
CA ALA A 190 18.43 11.20 10.34
C ALA A 190 17.39 12.28 10.02
N LYS A 191 16.25 12.27 10.72
CA LYS A 191 15.21 13.29 10.60
C LYS A 191 15.71 14.67 11.02
N ASN A 192 16.48 14.75 12.12
CA ASN A 192 17.05 16.00 12.61
C ASN A 192 18.04 16.61 11.59
N PHE A 193 18.81 15.76 10.89
CA PHE A 193 19.72 16.20 9.84
C PHE A 193 18.98 16.66 8.57
N LEU A 194 17.93 15.95 8.15
CA LEU A 194 17.10 16.34 7.00
C LEU A 194 16.51 17.74 7.14
N TYR A 195 16.17 18.13 8.36
CA TYR A 195 15.60 19.45 8.64
C TYR A 195 16.61 20.43 9.27
N ALA A 196 17.90 20.08 9.32
CA ALA A 196 18.93 20.89 9.99
C ALA A 196 18.91 22.37 9.58
N GLY A 197 18.90 23.27 10.56
CA GLY A 197 18.81 24.70 10.38
C GLY A 197 17.43 25.20 9.93
N GLN A 198 16.40 24.38 10.00
CA GLN A 198 15.04 24.72 9.58
C GLN A 198 14.07 24.69 10.77
N HIS A 199 12.99 25.44 10.63
CA HIS A 199 11.77 25.23 11.39
C HIS A 199 10.80 24.43 10.50
N ALA A 200 10.47 23.21 10.90
CA ALA A 200 9.59 22.35 10.15
C ALA A 200 8.28 22.11 10.92
N TYR A 201 7.19 21.99 10.19
CA TYR A 201 5.89 21.62 10.73
C TYR A 201 5.55 20.19 10.33
N ALA A 202 5.18 19.37 11.32
CA ALA A 202 4.67 18.02 11.11
C ALA A 202 3.19 17.98 11.45
N GLU A 203 2.38 17.31 10.63
CA GLU A 203 1.01 17.01 10.98
C GLU A 203 0.95 16.31 12.32
N THR A 204 0.08 16.79 13.20
CA THR A 204 -0.16 16.16 14.50
C THR A 204 -1.64 16.05 14.72
N PHE A 205 -2.08 14.84 15.05
CA PHE A 205 -3.41 14.62 15.58
C PHE A 205 -3.34 14.89 17.10
N ILE A 206 -3.74 16.07 17.51
CA ILE A 206 -3.74 16.45 18.93
C ILE A 206 -4.58 15.48 19.77
N SER A 207 -5.66 14.94 19.16
CA SER A 207 -6.50 13.91 19.76
C SER A 207 -5.74 12.62 20.10
N SER A 208 -4.74 12.22 19.32
CA SER A 208 -3.96 10.99 19.58
C SER A 208 -3.05 11.09 20.82
N GLU A 209 -2.67 12.30 21.19
CA GLU A 209 -1.85 12.56 22.38
C GLU A 209 -2.68 12.79 23.67
N MET A 210 -4.00 13.06 23.53
CA MET A 210 -4.88 13.43 24.67
C MET A 210 -5.97 12.39 24.98
N GLY A 211 -6.10 11.33 24.19
CA GLY A 211 -7.18 10.34 24.29
C GLY A 211 -8.42 10.77 23.48
N GLU A 212 -9.02 9.85 22.74
CA GLU A 212 -10.05 10.10 21.74
C GLU A 212 -11.37 10.69 22.27
N ASP A 213 -11.64 10.57 23.56
CA ASP A 213 -12.86 11.08 24.23
C ASP A 213 -12.66 12.47 24.84
N GLU A 214 -11.45 13.03 24.80
CA GLU A 214 -11.19 14.35 25.39
C GLU A 214 -11.15 15.40 24.27
N TYR A 215 -12.18 16.28 24.28
CA TYR A 215 -12.13 17.52 23.50
C TYR A 215 -10.87 18.28 23.83
N VAL A 216 -10.09 18.57 22.81
CA VAL A 216 -9.00 19.50 22.93
C VAL A 216 -9.60 20.90 23.11
N ASP A 217 -9.75 21.34 24.34
CA ASP A 217 -10.01 22.75 24.63
C ASP A 217 -8.66 23.49 24.51
N PRO A 218 -8.45 24.29 23.47
CA PRO A 218 -7.19 25.01 23.27
C PRO A 218 -6.81 25.88 24.47
N SER A 219 -7.79 26.29 25.27
CA SER A 219 -7.56 27.08 26.49
C SER A 219 -6.76 26.32 27.58
N THR A 220 -6.67 24.99 27.46
CA THR A 220 -5.91 24.13 28.39
C THR A 220 -4.44 24.01 28.04
N PHE A 221 -4.03 24.36 26.81
CA PHE A 221 -2.64 24.28 26.39
C PHE A 221 -1.77 25.37 27.02
N GLU A 222 -0.50 25.04 27.20
CA GLU A 222 0.52 26.04 27.51
C GLU A 222 0.72 26.98 26.30
N LYS A 223 1.23 28.17 26.57
CA LYS A 223 1.58 29.12 25.52
C LYS A 223 3.01 29.58 25.69
N ASN A 224 3.68 29.82 24.59
CA ASN A 224 4.98 30.46 24.60
C ASN A 224 4.84 31.98 24.94
N ASP A 225 5.98 32.68 25.01
CA ASP A 225 6.02 34.11 25.35
C ASP A 225 5.30 35.01 24.33
N ASP A 226 5.11 34.55 23.10
CA ASP A 226 4.41 35.25 22.02
C ASP A 226 2.90 34.91 21.97
N GLY A 227 2.42 34.06 22.88
CA GLY A 227 1.01 33.67 23.00
C GLY A 227 0.58 32.56 22.03
N VAL A 228 1.51 31.89 21.39
CA VAL A 228 1.25 30.71 20.53
C VAL A 228 1.04 29.50 21.43
N TYR A 229 0.02 28.71 21.13
CA TYR A 229 -0.23 27.46 21.83
C TYR A 229 0.85 26.43 21.57
N MET A 230 1.12 25.61 22.57
CA MET A 230 2.20 24.61 22.56
C MET A 230 1.68 23.25 23.02
N VAL A 231 2.21 22.19 22.40
CA VAL A 231 2.06 20.79 22.84
C VAL A 231 3.45 20.17 22.92
N ASP A 232 3.76 19.54 24.03
CA ASP A 232 5.09 18.94 24.31
C ASP A 232 6.29 19.86 24.08
N GLY A 233 6.09 21.18 24.34
CA GLY A 233 7.13 22.17 24.14
C GLY A 233 7.32 22.65 22.70
N HIS A 234 6.46 22.25 21.78
CA HIS A 234 6.47 22.65 20.38
C HIS A 234 5.31 23.60 20.04
N ASP A 235 5.59 24.63 19.27
CA ASP A 235 4.60 25.62 18.83
C ASP A 235 3.62 25.00 17.82
N LEU A 236 2.33 25.27 17.98
CA LEU A 236 1.30 24.84 17.05
C LEU A 236 1.10 25.86 15.93
N ALA A 237 0.91 25.38 14.70
CA ALA A 237 0.62 26.18 13.54
C ALA A 237 -0.46 25.55 12.68
N LEU A 238 -1.24 26.38 12.00
CA LEU A 238 -2.28 26.03 11.06
C LEU A 238 -1.75 26.14 9.64
N SER A 239 -1.79 25.06 8.84
CA SER A 239 -1.45 25.12 7.42
C SER A 239 -2.65 25.56 6.59
N LEU A 240 -2.54 26.66 5.89
CA LEU A 240 -3.64 27.17 5.04
C LEU A 240 -3.83 26.34 3.77
N SER A 241 -2.77 25.72 3.25
CA SER A 241 -2.82 24.89 2.05
C SER A 241 -3.26 23.45 2.33
N ASP A 242 -2.96 22.94 3.53
CA ASP A 242 -3.20 21.54 3.88
C ASP A 242 -4.41 21.38 4.80
N CYS A 243 -4.91 22.46 5.39
CA CYS A 243 -6.12 22.50 6.15
C CYS A 243 -7.29 22.00 5.29
N ALA A 244 -7.63 20.74 5.49
CA ALA A 244 -8.83 20.17 4.91
C ALA A 244 -10.01 20.46 5.83
N THR A 245 -11.17 20.69 5.29
CA THR A 245 -12.40 20.53 6.04
C THR A 245 -12.78 19.07 6.05
N TRP A 246 -13.45 18.62 7.07
CA TRP A 246 -13.81 17.23 7.39
C TRP A 246 -14.36 16.38 6.23
N ASP A 247 -14.93 16.96 5.21
CA ASP A 247 -15.51 16.24 4.06
C ASP A 247 -14.71 16.41 2.76
N SER A 248 -13.53 17.02 2.81
CA SER A 248 -12.90 17.52 1.61
C SER A 248 -11.36 17.48 1.66
N THR A 249 -10.79 17.16 0.54
CA THR A 249 -9.36 17.32 0.24
C THR A 249 -8.97 18.75 -0.10
N THR A 250 -9.91 19.70 0.02
CA THR A 250 -9.73 21.11 -0.34
C THR A 250 -9.25 21.89 0.88
N GLY A 251 -8.07 22.48 0.80
CA GLY A 251 -7.50 23.31 1.85
C GLY A 251 -8.28 24.59 2.12
N LEU A 252 -8.07 25.21 3.28
CA LEU A 252 -8.80 26.42 3.70
C LEU A 252 -8.57 27.59 2.73
N SER A 253 -7.38 27.72 2.14
CA SER A 253 -7.06 28.69 1.10
C SER A 253 -7.87 28.49 -0.17
N ASP A 254 -8.15 27.24 -0.54
CA ASP A 254 -8.93 26.90 -1.72
C ASP A 254 -10.41 27.20 -1.51
N TYR A 255 -10.96 26.92 -0.31
CA TYR A 255 -12.32 27.34 0.06
C TYR A 255 -12.46 28.85 0.01
N TYR A 256 -11.50 29.60 0.56
CA TYR A 256 -11.51 31.05 0.49
C TYR A 256 -11.47 31.56 -0.95
N ALA A 257 -10.75 30.87 -1.85
CA ALA A 257 -10.70 31.23 -3.26
C ALA A 257 -12.02 30.99 -4.01
N MET A 258 -12.92 30.13 -3.48
CA MET A 258 -14.22 29.84 -4.08
C MET A 258 -15.21 30.96 -3.75
N GLU A 259 -15.84 31.52 -4.79
CA GLU A 259 -16.82 32.64 -4.62
C GLU A 259 -18.01 32.25 -3.76
N ASP A 260 -18.45 30.99 -3.80
CA ASP A 260 -19.59 30.47 -3.06
C ASP A 260 -19.32 30.37 -1.55
N TYR A 261 -18.06 30.22 -1.14
CA TYR A 261 -17.68 30.05 0.25
C TYR A 261 -17.13 31.31 0.92
N LYS A 262 -16.83 32.36 0.18
CA LYS A 262 -16.26 33.61 0.73
C LYS A 262 -17.06 34.19 1.89
N SER A 263 -18.38 34.00 1.88
CA SER A 263 -19.24 34.49 2.98
C SER A 263 -18.99 33.77 4.30
N ALA A 264 -18.46 32.54 4.27
CA ALA A 264 -18.16 31.77 5.49
C ALA A 264 -16.98 32.35 6.27
N PHE A 265 -16.10 33.09 5.60
CA PHE A 265 -14.95 33.73 6.22
C PHE A 265 -15.26 35.14 6.81
N MET A 266 -16.51 35.59 6.74
CA MET A 266 -16.91 36.91 7.20
C MET A 266 -17.52 36.87 8.61
N LYS A 267 -17.06 37.78 9.48
CA LYS A 267 -17.66 38.03 10.79
C LYS A 267 -17.87 39.53 10.95
N ASP A 268 -19.13 40.00 11.09
CA ASP A 268 -19.46 41.41 11.28
C ASP A 268 -18.83 42.36 10.23
N ASP A 269 -18.86 41.98 8.97
CA ASP A 269 -18.20 42.65 7.84
C ASP A 269 -16.64 42.65 7.86
N VAL A 270 -16.03 41.82 8.73
CA VAL A 270 -14.58 41.61 8.77
C VAL A 270 -14.25 40.30 8.06
N ASP A 271 -13.30 40.34 7.13
CA ASP A 271 -12.77 39.18 6.47
C ASP A 271 -11.70 38.51 7.37
N LEU A 272 -12.06 37.39 8.00
CA LEU A 272 -11.21 36.70 8.98
C LEU A 272 -10.03 36.02 8.29
N TYR A 273 -10.19 35.56 7.03
CA TYR A 273 -9.09 34.97 6.30
C TYR A 273 -7.97 35.98 6.05
N GLU A 274 -8.31 37.12 5.45
CA GLU A 274 -7.36 38.18 5.12
C GLU A 274 -6.80 38.86 6.37
N THR A 275 -7.62 39.08 7.42
CA THR A 275 -7.19 39.91 8.56
C THR A 275 -6.57 39.11 9.68
N VAL A 276 -6.85 37.82 9.82
CA VAL A 276 -6.34 36.98 10.91
C VAL A 276 -5.44 35.87 10.37
N LEU A 277 -5.91 35.05 9.40
CA LEU A 277 -5.14 33.91 8.96
C LEU A 277 -4.00 34.32 8.02
N ALA A 278 -4.29 34.86 6.85
CA ALA A 278 -3.28 35.23 5.87
C ALA A 278 -2.34 36.35 6.36
N ALA A 279 -2.82 37.28 7.19
CA ALA A 279 -2.01 38.34 7.74
C ALA A 279 -0.93 37.87 8.73
N ASN A 280 -1.13 36.72 9.37
CA ASN A 280 -0.23 36.10 10.35
C ASN A 280 0.51 34.89 9.78
N ALA A 281 0.24 34.49 8.54
CA ALA A 281 0.93 33.37 7.90
C ALA A 281 2.41 33.72 7.64
N ASN A 282 3.29 32.73 7.85
CA ASN A 282 4.68 32.82 7.40
C ASN A 282 4.80 32.61 5.87
N ASP A 283 6.02 32.68 5.35
CA ASP A 283 6.27 32.54 3.91
C ASP A 283 5.88 31.17 3.34
N ASP A 284 5.78 30.15 4.20
CA ASP A 284 5.40 28.76 3.85
C ASP A 284 3.89 28.50 4.02
N GLY A 285 3.11 29.52 4.41
CA GLY A 285 1.67 29.43 4.56
C GLY A 285 1.20 28.87 5.91
N TYR A 286 2.07 28.76 6.92
CA TYR A 286 1.71 28.36 8.27
C TYR A 286 1.40 29.55 9.15
N VAL A 287 0.28 29.45 9.91
CA VAL A 287 -0.21 30.50 10.81
C VAL A 287 0.00 30.04 12.25
N PRO A 288 0.78 30.74 13.10
CA PRO A 288 0.91 30.39 14.51
C PRO A 288 -0.43 30.38 15.21
N VAL A 289 -0.75 29.30 15.94
CA VAL A 289 -2.06 29.13 16.61
C VAL A 289 -2.11 29.98 17.87
N THR A 290 -2.79 31.11 17.81
CA THR A 290 -3.05 32.02 18.93
C THR A 290 -4.54 32.06 19.26
N ASP A 291 -4.94 32.70 20.38
CA ASP A 291 -6.37 32.88 20.72
C ASP A 291 -7.18 33.50 19.57
N GLU A 292 -6.60 34.47 18.88
CA GLU A 292 -7.23 35.17 17.77
C GLU A 292 -7.45 34.24 16.57
N VAL A 293 -6.47 33.38 16.28
CA VAL A 293 -6.53 32.38 15.21
C VAL A 293 -7.58 31.32 15.54
N VAL A 294 -7.58 30.79 16.78
CA VAL A 294 -8.58 29.81 17.24
C VAL A 294 -10.00 30.39 17.12
N GLU A 295 -10.23 31.62 17.60
CA GLU A 295 -11.54 32.27 17.51
C GLU A 295 -11.98 32.48 16.04
N ALA A 296 -11.05 32.88 15.16
CA ALA A 296 -11.34 33.09 13.76
C ALA A 296 -11.70 31.76 13.07
N LEU A 297 -10.92 30.70 13.32
CA LEU A 297 -11.11 29.40 12.71
C LEU A 297 -12.46 28.79 13.15
N GLN A 298 -12.79 28.82 14.44
CA GLN A 298 -14.08 28.34 14.94
C GLN A 298 -15.26 29.03 14.26
N HIS A 299 -15.19 30.35 14.02
CA HIS A 299 -16.20 31.08 13.29
C HIS A 299 -16.30 30.66 11.83
N ILE A 300 -15.16 30.48 11.16
CA ILE A 300 -15.11 30.04 9.77
C ILE A 300 -15.75 28.65 9.64
N VAL A 301 -15.34 27.70 10.48
CA VAL A 301 -15.87 26.34 10.47
C VAL A 301 -17.38 26.34 10.72
N ALA A 302 -17.86 27.01 11.75
CA ALA A 302 -19.32 27.11 12.00
C ALA A 302 -20.07 27.65 10.78
N ASN A 303 -19.54 28.67 10.11
CA ASN A 303 -20.14 29.24 8.92
C ASN A 303 -20.12 28.32 7.71
N LEU A 304 -19.05 27.56 7.52
CA LEU A 304 -18.94 26.54 6.46
C LEU A 304 -20.02 25.47 6.61
N HIS A 305 -20.38 25.12 7.87
CA HIS A 305 -21.49 24.24 8.18
C HIS A 305 -22.90 24.92 8.18
N GLY A 306 -22.96 26.18 7.82
CA GLY A 306 -24.22 26.92 7.70
C GLY A 306 -24.78 27.49 9.01
N TYR A 307 -23.97 27.48 10.10
CA TYR A 307 -24.33 28.08 11.38
C TYR A 307 -23.83 29.53 11.49
N ALA A 308 -24.63 30.42 12.03
CA ALA A 308 -24.24 31.83 12.16
C ALA A 308 -23.28 32.11 13.32
N THR A 309 -23.22 31.24 14.33
CA THR A 309 -22.40 31.40 15.52
C THR A 309 -21.78 30.04 15.91
N VAL A 310 -20.63 30.09 16.58
CA VAL A 310 -19.99 28.90 17.14
C VAL A 310 -20.90 28.23 18.19
N GLU A 311 -21.63 29.03 18.98
CA GLU A 311 -22.54 28.51 19.99
C GLU A 311 -23.74 27.76 19.39
N ASP A 312 -24.23 28.18 18.22
CA ASP A 312 -25.34 27.49 17.54
C ASP A 312 -24.83 26.15 16.96
N TYR A 313 -23.64 26.14 16.39
CA TYR A 313 -22.99 24.92 15.90
C TYR A 313 -22.73 23.95 17.05
N ALA A 314 -22.15 24.45 18.14
CA ALA A 314 -21.92 23.70 19.36
C ALA A 314 -23.22 23.11 19.98
N ALA A 315 -24.35 23.73 19.85
CA ALA A 315 -25.63 23.28 20.44
C ALA A 315 -26.29 22.12 19.65
N GLU A 316 -25.93 21.95 18.38
CA GLU A 316 -26.48 20.92 17.47
C GLU A 316 -25.61 19.67 17.36
N GLY A 317 -24.42 19.69 17.94
CA GLY A 317 -23.45 18.61 17.94
C GLY A 317 -22.11 19.10 18.42
N GLY A 318 -22.10 19.88 19.48
CA GLY A 318 -21.12 20.80 20.03
C GLY A 318 -19.65 20.51 19.97
N ASP A 319 -19.40 19.37 19.57
CA ASP A 319 -18.09 18.75 19.67
C ASP A 319 -17.33 18.87 18.35
N TYR A 320 -18.06 18.95 17.21
CA TYR A 320 -17.49 18.99 15.87
C TYR A 320 -16.63 20.21 15.56
N ALA A 321 -16.97 21.40 16.07
CA ALA A 321 -16.20 22.62 15.83
C ALA A 321 -14.76 22.54 16.37
N TYR A 322 -14.52 21.68 17.34
CA TYR A 322 -13.18 21.46 17.90
C TYR A 322 -12.44 20.33 17.17
N LYS A 323 -13.10 19.26 16.79
CA LYS A 323 -12.50 18.16 16.03
C LYS A 323 -11.92 18.63 14.70
N GLU A 324 -12.64 19.47 14.00
CA GLU A 324 -12.23 19.93 12.67
C GLU A 324 -10.95 20.77 12.67
N TRP A 325 -10.73 21.59 13.68
CA TRP A 325 -9.48 22.33 13.71
C TRP A 325 -8.30 21.52 14.26
N GLU A 326 -8.56 20.50 15.07
CA GLU A 326 -7.52 19.54 15.52
C GLU A 326 -6.84 18.86 14.32
N GLU A 327 -7.61 18.47 13.32
CA GLU A 327 -7.10 17.84 12.09
C GLU A 327 -6.30 18.81 11.21
N MET A 328 -6.33 20.11 11.50
CA MET A 328 -5.70 21.16 10.73
C MET A 328 -4.42 21.71 11.35
N VAL A 329 -4.07 21.24 12.54
CA VAL A 329 -2.97 21.81 13.32
C VAL A 329 -1.70 20.99 13.19
N TYR A 330 -0.60 21.69 12.97
CA TYR A 330 0.72 21.12 12.77
C TYR A 330 1.64 21.51 13.94
N LYS A 331 2.46 20.55 14.36
CA LYS A 331 3.45 20.75 15.41
C LYS A 331 4.74 21.27 14.82
N GLY A 332 5.10 22.48 15.18
CA GLY A 332 6.37 23.09 14.77
C GLY A 332 7.54 22.54 15.57
N THR A 333 8.62 22.22 14.89
CA THR A 333 9.86 21.75 15.51
C THR A 333 11.05 22.54 14.97
N GLU A 334 11.84 23.12 15.89
CA GLU A 334 13.11 23.75 15.54
C GLU A 334 14.20 22.66 15.43
N TYR A 335 14.86 22.61 14.29
CA TYR A 335 15.98 21.70 14.07
C TYR A 335 17.29 22.49 14.07
N PRO A 336 18.20 22.28 15.04
CA PRO A 336 19.49 22.95 15.06
C PRO A 336 20.34 22.54 13.86
N GLU A 337 21.29 23.40 13.46
CA GLU A 337 22.34 23.02 12.51
C GLU A 337 23.05 21.76 12.97
N MET A 338 23.18 20.78 12.10
CA MET A 338 23.73 19.46 12.39
C MET A 338 24.67 18.99 11.29
N SER A 339 25.69 18.22 11.64
CA SER A 339 26.59 17.55 10.71
C SER A 339 26.17 16.11 10.47
N ILE A 340 26.46 15.55 9.29
CA ILE A 340 26.27 14.12 8.99
C ILE A 340 27.03 13.23 9.99
N ASP A 341 28.14 13.67 10.57
CA ASP A 341 28.91 12.94 11.58
C ASP A 341 28.12 12.68 12.88
N GLU A 342 26.99 13.37 13.07
CA GLU A 342 26.07 13.19 14.21
C GLU A 342 24.90 12.23 13.90
N VAL A 343 24.75 11.85 12.62
CA VAL A 343 23.75 10.88 12.16
C VAL A 343 24.27 9.47 12.43
N GLY A 344 23.37 8.55 12.72
CA GLY A 344 23.68 7.14 13.00
C GLY A 344 24.16 6.34 11.80
N ILE A 345 25.02 6.87 10.96
CA ILE A 345 25.63 6.15 9.84
C ILE A 345 27.08 6.55 9.65
N PHE A 346 28.02 5.60 9.64
CA PHE A 346 29.43 5.86 9.41
C PHE A 346 30.20 4.61 8.96
N ALA A 347 31.37 4.79 8.35
CA ALA A 347 32.20 3.73 7.82
C ALA A 347 33.56 3.69 8.58
N PRO A 348 33.76 2.73 9.51
CA PRO A 348 35.05 2.56 10.22
C PRO A 348 36.21 2.15 9.30
N SER A 349 35.91 1.47 8.19
CA SER A 349 36.85 1.03 7.17
C SER A 349 36.21 1.03 5.77
N ASP A 350 36.98 0.68 4.75
CA ASP A 350 36.49 0.57 3.36
C ASP A 350 35.40 -0.51 3.19
N THR A 351 35.33 -1.48 4.11
CA THR A 351 34.40 -2.61 4.04
C THR A 351 33.47 -2.74 5.24
N GLU A 352 33.46 -1.80 6.17
CA GLU A 352 32.57 -1.83 7.33
C GLU A 352 31.68 -0.60 7.35
N LEU A 353 30.36 -0.82 7.40
CA LEU A 353 29.33 0.18 7.59
C LEU A 353 28.67 -0.05 8.93
N VAL A 354 28.47 1.02 9.71
CA VAL A 354 27.74 0.96 10.96
C VAL A 354 26.48 1.82 10.87
N LEU A 355 25.35 1.23 11.27
CA LEU A 355 24.06 1.90 11.38
C LEU A 355 23.66 1.94 12.85
N VAL A 356 23.32 3.12 13.37
CA VAL A 356 22.80 3.32 14.72
C VAL A 356 21.36 3.79 14.62
N LEU A 357 20.45 3.11 15.30
CA LEU A 357 19.00 3.27 15.17
C LEU A 357 18.38 4.06 16.33
N GLU A 358 17.25 4.71 16.07
CA GLU A 358 16.43 5.37 17.11
C GLU A 358 15.64 4.35 17.93
N LYS A 359 15.17 3.26 17.31
CA LYS A 359 14.37 2.21 17.92
C LYS A 359 14.96 0.84 17.63
N PRO A 360 14.77 -0.15 18.52
CA PRO A 360 15.30 -1.48 18.29
C PRO A 360 14.72 -2.14 17.03
N LEU A 361 15.58 -2.80 16.26
CA LEU A 361 15.20 -3.57 15.08
C LEU A 361 16.16 -4.74 14.93
N LYS A 362 15.67 -5.98 14.80
CA LYS A 362 16.50 -7.19 14.63
C LYS A 362 15.85 -8.21 13.68
N GLY A 363 16.55 -9.33 13.46
CA GLY A 363 16.04 -10.48 12.73
C GLY A 363 15.73 -10.18 11.27
N PHE A 364 14.64 -10.78 10.81
CA PHE A 364 14.18 -10.65 9.41
C PHE A 364 13.99 -9.20 9.00
N TYR A 365 13.27 -8.40 9.79
CA TYR A 365 12.91 -7.04 9.41
C TYR A 365 14.10 -6.07 9.33
N LEU A 366 15.18 -6.32 10.08
CA LEU A 366 16.43 -5.59 9.88
C LEU A 366 17.03 -5.88 8.49
N LYS A 367 17.12 -7.14 8.11
CA LYS A 367 17.65 -7.53 6.79
C LYS A 367 16.70 -7.11 5.66
N TYR A 368 15.40 -7.22 5.87
CA TYR A 368 14.38 -6.79 4.90
C TYR A 368 14.45 -5.29 4.62
N SER A 369 14.62 -4.45 5.67
CA SER A 369 14.83 -3.00 5.47
C SER A 369 16.12 -2.64 4.73
N LEU A 370 17.02 -3.61 4.54
CA LEU A 370 18.29 -3.49 3.84
C LEU A 370 18.29 -4.21 2.48
N THR A 371 17.13 -4.66 1.99
CA THR A 371 16.99 -5.16 0.61
C THR A 371 16.96 -4.03 -0.40
N ASP A 372 16.55 -2.84 -0.01
CA ASP A 372 16.67 -1.64 -0.80
C ASP A 372 18.03 -0.96 -0.57
N SER A 373 18.43 -0.10 -1.48
CA SER A 373 19.66 0.69 -1.42
C SER A 373 19.38 2.18 -1.53
N TRP A 374 20.30 3.00 -1.03
CA TRP A 374 20.32 4.45 -1.21
C TRP A 374 21.60 4.94 -1.90
N LEU A 375 22.38 4.00 -2.42
CA LEU A 375 23.70 4.28 -3.00
C LEU A 375 23.58 4.98 -4.35
N VAL A 376 24.22 6.14 -4.47
CA VAL A 376 24.35 6.88 -5.73
C VAL A 376 25.82 7.15 -6.04
N LYS A 377 26.18 7.27 -7.33
CA LYS A 377 27.53 7.60 -7.75
C LYS A 377 27.79 9.09 -7.54
N GLU A 378 28.52 9.45 -6.47
CA GLU A 378 28.66 10.81 -5.96
C GLU A 378 29.08 11.83 -7.04
N ASP A 379 30.10 11.52 -7.84
CA ASP A 379 30.62 12.45 -8.86
C ASP A 379 29.62 12.70 -9.98
N LEU A 380 28.91 11.67 -10.44
CA LEU A 380 27.83 11.79 -11.42
C LEU A 380 26.63 12.52 -10.82
N TYR A 381 26.21 12.13 -9.60
CA TYR A 381 25.08 12.75 -8.89
C TYR A 381 25.29 14.27 -8.74
N LYS A 382 26.45 14.70 -8.25
CA LYS A 382 26.80 16.12 -8.11
C LYS A 382 26.89 16.86 -9.44
N SER A 383 27.23 16.18 -10.53
CA SER A 383 27.21 16.80 -11.87
C SER A 383 25.80 17.03 -12.41
N CYS A 384 24.80 16.36 -11.86
CA CYS A 384 23.38 16.48 -12.21
C CYS A 384 22.64 17.52 -11.37
N GLU A 385 23.28 18.03 -10.31
CA GLU A 385 22.70 19.06 -9.45
C GLU A 385 22.62 20.43 -10.15
N SER A 386 21.54 21.13 -9.87
CA SER A 386 21.39 22.54 -10.28
C SER A 386 20.51 23.28 -9.28
N GLU A 387 20.72 24.56 -9.15
CA GLU A 387 19.89 25.43 -8.32
C GLU A 387 19.44 26.64 -9.16
N SER A 388 18.14 26.91 -9.16
CA SER A 388 17.57 28.06 -9.86
C SER A 388 16.49 28.72 -9.00
N ASN A 389 16.69 30.03 -8.70
CA ASN A 389 15.79 30.84 -7.86
C ASN A 389 15.55 30.24 -6.45
N GLY A 390 16.57 29.58 -5.87
CA GLY A 390 16.47 28.94 -4.56
C GLY A 390 15.82 27.57 -4.59
N VAL A 391 15.41 27.04 -5.75
CA VAL A 391 14.88 25.69 -5.91
C VAL A 391 16.00 24.76 -6.32
N TYR A 392 16.24 23.74 -5.51
CA TYR A 392 17.15 22.64 -5.83
C TYR A 392 16.52 21.71 -6.86
N ASN A 393 17.32 21.20 -7.79
CA ASN A 393 16.91 20.21 -8.76
C ASN A 393 18.06 19.26 -9.08
N ASN A 394 17.77 17.98 -9.26
CA ASN A 394 18.73 16.97 -9.68
C ASN A 394 18.17 16.15 -10.84
N THR A 395 18.97 15.89 -11.86
CA THR A 395 18.61 15.09 -13.04
C THR A 395 19.24 13.69 -13.04
N TYR A 396 19.84 13.27 -11.92
CA TYR A 396 20.33 11.90 -11.76
C TYR A 396 19.17 10.91 -11.87
N GLY A 397 19.36 9.83 -12.63
CA GLY A 397 18.32 8.81 -12.81
C GLY A 397 17.15 9.24 -13.70
N THR A 398 17.36 10.16 -14.67
CA THR A 398 16.32 10.59 -15.63
C THR A 398 16.69 10.35 -17.09
N SER A 399 17.91 9.92 -17.37
CA SER A 399 18.41 9.55 -18.71
C SER A 399 19.56 8.54 -18.59
N ALA A 400 19.90 7.88 -19.69
CA ALA A 400 21.02 6.93 -19.70
C ALA A 400 22.38 7.59 -19.33
N GLU A 401 22.59 8.85 -19.73
CA GLU A 401 23.79 9.59 -19.43
C GLU A 401 23.92 10.05 -17.97
N THR A 402 22.77 10.12 -17.26
CA THR A 402 22.70 10.55 -15.85
C THR A 402 22.47 9.38 -14.91
N THR A 403 22.67 8.14 -15.37
CA THR A 403 22.46 6.91 -14.62
C THR A 403 23.78 6.15 -14.45
N ALA A 404 24.03 5.63 -13.27
CA ALA A 404 25.08 4.66 -12.99
C ALA A 404 24.46 3.42 -12.37
N SER A 405 25.03 2.25 -12.62
CA SER A 405 24.53 0.97 -12.10
C SER A 405 25.62 0.25 -11.32
N PHE A 406 25.23 -0.43 -10.26
CA PHE A 406 26.01 -1.43 -9.54
C PHE A 406 25.25 -2.76 -9.42
N GLY A 407 24.10 -2.85 -10.07
CA GLY A 407 23.26 -4.04 -10.21
C GLY A 407 23.65 -4.91 -11.41
N PRO A 408 22.82 -5.95 -11.70
CA PRO A 408 23.10 -6.95 -12.73
C PRO A 408 23.10 -6.41 -14.16
N TYR A 409 22.40 -5.31 -14.40
CA TYR A 409 22.32 -4.66 -15.71
C TYR A 409 22.67 -3.18 -15.62
N LYS A 410 22.94 -2.57 -16.76
CA LYS A 410 23.19 -1.13 -16.94
C LYS A 410 22.28 -0.58 -18.03
N LEU A 411 21.84 0.64 -17.89
CA LEU A 411 20.97 1.31 -18.85
C LEU A 411 21.78 1.73 -20.09
N ALA A 412 21.58 1.00 -21.20
CA ALA A 412 22.27 1.24 -22.46
C ALA A 412 21.61 2.37 -23.26
N SER A 413 20.30 2.45 -23.25
CA SER A 413 19.53 3.54 -23.88
C SER A 413 18.15 3.72 -23.28
N TYR A 414 17.64 4.96 -23.34
CA TYR A 414 16.30 5.31 -22.92
C TYR A 414 15.68 6.29 -23.90
N GLN A 415 14.49 5.99 -24.37
CA GLN A 415 13.65 6.86 -25.20
C GLN A 415 12.26 6.94 -24.59
N ALA A 416 11.92 8.10 -24.01
CA ALA A 416 10.64 8.32 -23.36
C ALA A 416 9.45 7.89 -24.24
N ASP A 417 8.48 7.21 -23.63
CA ASP A 417 7.25 6.69 -24.26
C ASP A 417 7.51 5.75 -25.47
N LYS A 418 8.70 5.15 -25.57
CA LYS A 418 9.01 4.26 -26.70
C LYS A 418 9.71 2.97 -26.27
N GLU A 419 10.95 3.07 -25.76
CA GLU A 419 11.79 1.90 -25.50
C GLU A 419 12.95 2.27 -24.57
N TYR A 420 13.30 1.37 -23.66
CA TYR A 420 14.61 1.37 -23.03
C TYR A 420 15.28 0.00 -23.15
N VAL A 421 16.61 0.02 -23.14
CA VAL A 421 17.45 -1.15 -23.29
C VAL A 421 18.42 -1.22 -22.13
N LEU A 422 18.49 -2.39 -21.53
CA LEU A 422 19.46 -2.74 -20.50
C LEU A 422 20.42 -3.78 -21.07
N ASP A 423 21.70 -3.57 -20.89
CA ASP A 423 22.75 -4.56 -21.19
C ASP A 423 23.30 -5.14 -19.89
N LYS A 424 23.72 -6.40 -19.92
CA LYS A 424 24.34 -7.07 -18.79
C LYS A 424 25.53 -6.26 -18.28
N ASN A 425 25.60 -6.00 -16.97
CA ASN A 425 26.72 -5.32 -16.34
C ASN A 425 27.87 -6.30 -16.09
N GLU A 426 28.96 -6.16 -16.83
CA GLU A 426 30.12 -7.03 -16.73
C GLU A 426 30.90 -6.90 -15.41
N TYR A 427 30.70 -5.82 -14.68
CA TYR A 427 31.32 -5.54 -13.39
C TYR A 427 30.49 -5.99 -12.19
N TYR A 428 29.28 -6.46 -12.42
CA TYR A 428 28.42 -6.94 -11.35
C TYR A 428 29.02 -8.16 -10.67
N PHE A 429 29.19 -8.09 -9.37
CA PHE A 429 29.82 -9.13 -8.57
C PHE A 429 29.02 -10.45 -8.53
N GLY A 430 27.70 -10.38 -8.75
CA GLY A 430 26.79 -11.53 -8.79
C GLY A 430 26.77 -12.28 -10.13
N ASN A 431 27.65 -11.95 -11.07
CA ASN A 431 27.82 -12.71 -12.32
C ASN A 431 28.48 -14.04 -12.08
N VAL A 432 27.76 -15.03 -11.57
CA VAL A 432 28.22 -16.39 -11.33
C VAL A 432 27.74 -17.35 -12.42
N ASP A 433 28.44 -18.47 -12.60
CA ASP A 433 28.06 -19.48 -13.58
C ASP A 433 26.67 -20.04 -13.32
N GLY A 434 25.79 -20.00 -14.33
CA GLY A 434 24.42 -20.52 -14.27
C GLY A 434 23.36 -19.48 -13.88
N GLN A 435 23.76 -18.24 -13.60
CA GLN A 435 22.85 -17.14 -13.31
C GLN A 435 22.98 -16.05 -14.38
N TYR A 436 21.93 -15.21 -14.51
CA TYR A 436 21.89 -14.09 -15.43
C TYR A 436 22.28 -14.46 -16.86
N GLN A 437 21.64 -15.49 -17.42
CA GLN A 437 21.86 -15.88 -18.82
C GLN A 437 21.42 -14.78 -19.80
N THR A 438 20.40 -14.01 -19.43
CA THR A 438 19.92 -12.85 -20.20
C THR A 438 21.05 -11.87 -20.47
N THR A 439 21.33 -11.60 -21.75
CA THR A 439 22.41 -10.68 -22.17
C THR A 439 21.93 -9.25 -22.32
N SER A 440 20.64 -9.05 -22.62
CA SER A 440 20.01 -7.74 -22.77
C SER A 440 18.52 -7.83 -22.43
N ILE A 441 17.96 -6.74 -21.89
CA ILE A 441 16.54 -6.60 -21.64
C ILE A 441 16.03 -5.43 -22.47
N VAL A 442 14.97 -5.64 -23.24
CA VAL A 442 14.34 -4.62 -24.09
C VAL A 442 12.89 -4.42 -23.64
N VAL A 443 12.57 -3.22 -23.23
CA VAL A 443 11.25 -2.86 -22.74
C VAL A 443 10.63 -1.80 -23.64
N SER A 444 9.47 -2.13 -24.21
CA SER A 444 8.74 -1.26 -25.12
C SER A 444 7.54 -0.59 -24.45
N CYS A 445 7.26 0.68 -24.77
CA CYS A 445 6.03 1.34 -24.33
C CYS A 445 4.90 1.03 -25.29
N VAL A 446 3.93 0.21 -24.86
CA VAL A 446 2.78 -0.17 -25.70
C VAL A 446 1.51 -0.14 -24.88
N LYS A 447 0.71 0.90 -25.04
CA LYS A 447 -0.48 1.16 -24.21
C LYS A 447 -1.60 0.15 -24.42
N GLU A 448 -1.86 -0.25 -25.68
CA GLU A 448 -3.00 -1.09 -26.03
C GLU A 448 -2.72 -2.59 -25.77
N PRO A 449 -3.50 -3.27 -24.90
CA PRO A 449 -3.31 -4.69 -24.60
C PRO A 449 -3.36 -5.60 -25.83
N SER A 450 -4.28 -5.33 -26.76
CA SER A 450 -4.41 -6.11 -28.00
C SER A 450 -3.16 -6.03 -28.89
N THR A 451 -2.46 -4.90 -28.90
CA THR A 451 -1.19 -4.74 -29.59
C THR A 451 -0.09 -5.55 -28.90
N ARG A 452 -0.01 -5.51 -27.55
CA ARG A 452 0.93 -6.34 -26.78
C ARG A 452 0.71 -7.83 -27.04
N LEU A 453 -0.56 -8.27 -27.09
CA LEU A 453 -0.88 -9.66 -27.43
C LEU A 453 -0.43 -10.02 -28.84
N GLU A 454 -0.65 -9.17 -29.85
CA GLU A 454 -0.18 -9.44 -31.22
C GLU A 454 1.35 -9.50 -31.30
N MET A 455 2.08 -8.62 -30.60
CA MET A 455 3.53 -8.66 -30.51
C MET A 455 4.02 -9.95 -29.83
N PHE A 456 3.35 -10.38 -28.76
CA PHE A 456 3.66 -11.65 -28.10
C PHE A 456 3.44 -12.84 -29.05
N LEU A 457 2.30 -12.90 -29.72
CA LEU A 457 1.99 -13.98 -30.67
C LEU A 457 2.89 -13.97 -31.92
N SER A 458 3.52 -12.84 -32.25
CA SER A 458 4.52 -12.75 -33.33
C SER A 458 5.95 -13.05 -32.86
N GLY A 459 6.16 -13.31 -31.55
CA GLY A 459 7.47 -13.59 -30.97
C GLY A 459 8.32 -12.36 -30.72
N GLU A 460 7.74 -11.16 -30.77
CA GLU A 460 8.39 -9.89 -30.50
C GLU A 460 8.46 -9.56 -28.99
N LEU A 461 7.57 -10.16 -28.17
CA LEU A 461 7.60 -10.11 -26.70
C LEU A 461 7.74 -11.52 -26.11
N ASP A 462 8.34 -11.60 -24.95
CA ASP A 462 8.58 -12.84 -24.21
C ASP A 462 7.59 -13.03 -23.06
N THR A 463 6.78 -12.02 -22.74
CA THR A 463 5.69 -12.11 -21.77
C THR A 463 4.52 -11.19 -22.16
N TYR A 464 3.31 -11.59 -21.76
CA TYR A 464 2.08 -10.82 -21.95
C TYR A 464 1.13 -11.04 -20.78
N GLY A 465 0.78 -9.99 -20.04
CA GLY A 465 -0.23 -10.05 -18.99
C GLY A 465 -1.62 -10.24 -19.58
N LEU A 466 -2.29 -11.35 -19.22
CA LEU A 466 -3.63 -11.67 -19.68
C LEU A 466 -4.64 -10.67 -19.14
N THR A 467 -5.54 -10.23 -20.01
CA THR A 467 -6.73 -9.47 -19.62
C THR A 467 -7.92 -10.41 -19.43
N LYS A 468 -8.99 -9.90 -18.82
CA LYS A 468 -10.24 -10.68 -18.65
C LYS A 468 -10.78 -11.24 -19.96
N ASP A 469 -10.59 -10.52 -21.06
CA ASP A 469 -11.08 -10.91 -22.38
C ASP A 469 -10.24 -12.04 -23.02
N ASP A 470 -9.03 -12.25 -22.52
CA ASP A 470 -8.08 -13.26 -22.99
C ASP A 470 -8.27 -14.63 -22.32
N ILE A 471 -8.88 -14.66 -21.13
CA ILE A 471 -8.98 -15.86 -20.27
C ILE A 471 -9.72 -17.01 -20.96
N GLU A 472 -10.82 -16.74 -21.69
CA GLU A 472 -11.55 -17.79 -22.41
C GLU A 472 -10.66 -18.49 -23.46
N THR A 473 -9.70 -17.77 -24.03
CA THR A 473 -8.83 -18.28 -25.10
C THR A 473 -7.53 -18.89 -24.56
N TYR A 474 -6.90 -18.23 -23.58
CA TYR A 474 -5.54 -18.53 -23.15
C TYR A 474 -5.41 -18.98 -21.69
N GLY A 475 -6.47 -18.84 -20.88
CA GLY A 475 -6.39 -19.15 -19.45
C GLY A 475 -6.07 -20.62 -19.12
N SER A 476 -6.31 -21.56 -20.04
CA SER A 476 -5.94 -22.96 -19.89
C SER A 476 -4.69 -23.36 -20.69
N SER A 477 -3.94 -22.40 -21.19
CA SER A 477 -2.68 -22.64 -21.92
C SER A 477 -1.63 -23.21 -20.97
N ASP A 478 -0.80 -24.16 -21.46
CA ASP A 478 0.37 -24.66 -20.76
C ASP A 478 1.45 -23.55 -20.52
N TYR A 479 1.28 -22.40 -21.15
CA TYR A 479 2.15 -21.22 -21.04
C TYR A 479 1.54 -20.09 -20.21
N ALA A 480 0.37 -20.32 -19.61
CA ALA A 480 -0.28 -19.36 -18.72
C ALA A 480 0.13 -19.60 -17.27
N TYR A 481 0.75 -18.61 -16.66
CA TYR A 481 1.20 -18.63 -15.28
C TYR A 481 0.34 -17.70 -14.44
N TYR A 482 -0.20 -18.23 -13.36
CA TYR A 482 -1.02 -17.49 -12.41
C TYR A 482 -0.20 -17.10 -11.19
N THR A 483 -0.43 -15.88 -10.70
CA THR A 483 0.19 -15.37 -9.49
C THR A 483 -0.91 -14.83 -8.58
N VAL A 484 -1.04 -15.39 -7.40
CA VAL A 484 -1.94 -14.90 -6.36
C VAL A 484 -1.41 -13.57 -5.85
N GLY A 485 -2.29 -12.56 -5.79
CA GLY A 485 -1.97 -11.26 -5.23
C GLY A 485 -2.00 -11.26 -3.71
N GLU A 486 -1.47 -10.20 -3.12
CA GLU A 486 -1.43 -10.04 -1.65
C GLU A 486 -2.71 -9.45 -1.05
N SER A 487 -3.66 -9.05 -1.89
CA SER A 487 -4.89 -8.39 -1.45
C SER A 487 -6.07 -9.33 -1.41
N THR A 488 -6.78 -9.32 -0.28
CA THR A 488 -8.15 -9.84 -0.18
C THR A 488 -9.13 -8.69 -0.34
N PHE A 489 -10.13 -8.88 -1.18
CA PHE A 489 -11.20 -7.93 -1.42
C PHE A 489 -12.49 -8.35 -0.72
N PHE A 490 -13.14 -7.37 -0.12
CA PHE A 490 -14.31 -7.53 0.73
C PHE A 490 -15.54 -6.86 0.15
N MET A 491 -16.70 -7.27 0.64
CA MET A 491 -17.87 -6.44 0.72
C MET A 491 -17.91 -5.82 2.13
N ALA A 492 -17.75 -4.51 2.19
CA ALA A 492 -17.88 -3.74 3.42
C ALA A 492 -19.33 -3.29 3.60
N MET A 493 -19.79 -3.29 4.83
CA MET A 493 -21.14 -2.93 5.22
C MET A 493 -21.12 -1.82 6.27
N ASN A 494 -22.18 -1.06 6.35
CA ASN A 494 -22.39 -0.09 7.40
C ASN A 494 -23.30 -0.69 8.47
N PRO A 495 -22.81 -1.15 9.63
CA PRO A 495 -23.65 -1.64 10.71
C PRO A 495 -24.03 -0.56 11.74
N GLY A 496 -23.56 0.67 11.57
CA GLY A 496 -23.76 1.78 12.50
C GLY A 496 -25.22 2.24 12.59
N VAL A 497 -25.82 2.04 13.76
CA VAL A 497 -27.25 2.34 13.97
C VAL A 497 -27.57 3.81 13.70
N GLU A 498 -26.75 4.75 14.16
CA GLU A 498 -26.98 6.18 13.99
C GLU A 498 -26.96 6.62 12.53
N GLY A 499 -25.96 6.13 11.76
CA GLY A 499 -25.87 6.38 10.32
C GLY A 499 -27.05 5.77 9.55
N LEU A 500 -27.41 4.52 9.91
CA LEU A 500 -28.57 3.84 9.30
C LEU A 500 -29.90 4.52 9.63
N GLU A 501 -30.11 5.03 10.85
CA GLU A 501 -31.28 5.81 11.22
C GLU A 501 -31.36 7.14 10.44
N ALA A 502 -30.23 7.80 10.26
CA ALA A 502 -30.15 9.01 9.44
C ALA A 502 -30.49 8.73 7.96
N ALA A 503 -29.93 7.67 7.40
CA ALA A 503 -30.19 7.20 6.03
C ALA A 503 -31.67 6.78 5.86
N GLN A 504 -32.23 6.06 6.84
CA GLN A 504 -33.63 5.67 6.87
C GLN A 504 -34.55 6.88 6.86
N LYS A 505 -34.25 7.87 7.70
CA LYS A 505 -35.01 9.12 7.76
C LYS A 505 -34.96 9.91 6.44
N ALA A 506 -33.82 9.89 5.77
CA ALA A 506 -33.65 10.53 4.46
C ALA A 506 -34.40 9.78 3.35
N ALA A 507 -34.51 8.44 3.43
CA ALA A 507 -35.19 7.61 2.44
C ALA A 507 -36.71 7.77 2.48
N GLY A 508 -37.29 8.07 3.63
CA GLY A 508 -38.70 8.36 3.81
C GLY A 508 -39.45 7.44 4.78
N ASP A 509 -40.74 7.72 4.97
CA ASP A 509 -41.59 6.97 5.89
C ASP A 509 -41.73 5.48 5.46
N ASN A 510 -41.65 4.56 6.40
CA ASN A 510 -41.73 3.10 6.23
C ASN A 510 -40.57 2.45 5.41
N ILE A 511 -39.46 3.13 5.20
CA ILE A 511 -38.22 2.50 4.70
C ILE A 511 -37.39 2.10 5.91
N ASN A 512 -36.98 0.87 6.00
CA ASN A 512 -36.06 0.38 7.03
C ASN A 512 -34.66 0.12 6.46
N LYS A 513 -33.65 0.56 7.17
CA LYS A 513 -32.23 0.32 6.91
C LYS A 513 -31.53 -0.25 8.15
N THR A 514 -32.07 -0.01 9.34
CA THR A 514 -31.46 -0.40 10.60
C THR A 514 -31.36 -1.91 10.81
N ILE A 515 -32.05 -2.73 10.03
CA ILE A 515 -31.86 -4.19 10.02
C ILE A 515 -30.40 -4.58 9.67
N LEU A 516 -29.69 -3.75 8.90
CA LEU A 516 -28.29 -3.98 8.54
C LEU A 516 -27.34 -3.96 9.76
N SER A 517 -27.74 -3.30 10.85
CA SER A 517 -27.00 -3.31 12.12
C SER A 517 -27.01 -4.68 12.81
N LEU A 518 -27.95 -5.55 12.46
CA LEU A 518 -28.05 -6.88 13.05
C LEU A 518 -27.01 -7.84 12.44
N LYS A 519 -26.22 -8.46 13.29
CA LYS A 519 -25.23 -9.45 12.87
C LYS A 519 -25.88 -10.60 12.07
N SER A 520 -27.02 -11.12 12.52
CA SER A 520 -27.78 -12.16 11.82
C SER A 520 -28.12 -11.79 10.37
N PHE A 521 -28.42 -10.50 10.10
CA PHE A 521 -28.66 -10.05 8.73
C PHE A 521 -27.38 -10.05 7.88
N ARG A 522 -26.26 -9.60 8.44
CA ARG A 522 -24.97 -9.62 7.76
C ARG A 522 -24.45 -11.05 7.53
N GLU A 523 -24.65 -11.96 8.50
CA GLU A 523 -24.40 -13.39 8.32
C GLU A 523 -25.21 -13.96 7.15
N ALA A 524 -26.48 -13.59 7.04
CA ALA A 524 -27.34 -14.02 5.93
C ALA A 524 -26.78 -13.57 4.57
N LEU A 525 -26.30 -12.34 4.46
CA LEU A 525 -25.63 -11.81 3.25
C LEU A 525 -24.35 -12.59 2.95
N CYS A 526 -23.55 -12.91 3.97
CA CYS A 526 -22.31 -13.68 3.83
C CYS A 526 -22.56 -15.08 3.26
N TYR A 527 -23.51 -15.83 3.83
CA TYR A 527 -23.86 -17.18 3.38
C TYR A 527 -24.63 -17.23 2.06
N SER A 528 -25.23 -16.11 1.62
CA SER A 528 -25.91 -16.02 0.34
C SER A 528 -24.98 -15.93 -0.86
N LEU A 529 -23.72 -15.54 -0.66
CA LEU A 529 -22.77 -15.24 -1.73
C LEU A 529 -22.04 -16.51 -2.21
N ASP A 530 -22.34 -16.93 -3.42
CA ASP A 530 -21.55 -17.93 -4.17
C ASP A 530 -20.34 -17.22 -4.80
N ARG A 531 -19.18 -17.33 -4.15
CA ARG A 531 -17.95 -16.63 -4.51
C ARG A 531 -17.36 -17.12 -5.83
N ASP A 532 -17.41 -18.41 -6.08
CA ASP A 532 -16.94 -19.00 -7.33
C ASP A 532 -17.78 -18.54 -8.52
N ALA A 533 -19.11 -18.54 -8.33
CA ALA A 533 -20.01 -18.02 -9.36
C ALA A 533 -19.85 -16.51 -9.58
N PHE A 534 -19.59 -15.74 -8.51
CA PHE A 534 -19.27 -14.33 -8.60
C PHE A 534 -17.98 -14.10 -9.42
N ASN A 535 -16.91 -14.78 -9.05
CA ASN A 535 -15.61 -14.64 -9.73
C ASN A 535 -15.72 -15.03 -11.21
N ALA A 536 -16.35 -16.18 -11.51
CA ALA A 536 -16.56 -16.60 -12.91
C ALA A 536 -17.31 -15.56 -13.75
N ALA A 537 -18.27 -14.83 -13.16
CA ALA A 537 -19.06 -13.82 -13.84
C ALA A 537 -18.42 -12.44 -13.92
N VAL A 538 -17.69 -12.04 -12.87
CA VAL A 538 -17.26 -10.66 -12.64
C VAL A 538 -15.74 -10.48 -12.77
N ASN A 539 -14.97 -11.37 -12.16
CA ASN A 539 -13.51 -11.30 -12.13
C ASN A 539 -12.87 -12.69 -12.28
N PRO A 540 -12.84 -13.27 -13.47
CA PRO A 540 -12.43 -14.66 -13.70
C PRO A 540 -10.93 -14.93 -13.44
N LEU A 541 -10.13 -13.91 -13.14
CA LEU A 541 -8.74 -14.05 -12.72
C LEU A 541 -8.60 -14.26 -11.20
N SER A 542 -9.59 -13.84 -10.43
CA SER A 542 -9.56 -13.92 -8.96
C SER A 542 -9.93 -15.31 -8.45
N SER A 543 -9.48 -15.66 -7.25
CA SER A 543 -9.90 -16.81 -6.48
C SER A 543 -10.89 -16.43 -5.37
N ALA A 544 -11.70 -17.38 -4.89
CA ALA A 544 -12.61 -17.13 -3.78
C ALA A 544 -11.82 -16.91 -2.49
N ALA A 545 -12.19 -15.87 -1.71
CA ALA A 545 -11.59 -15.56 -0.42
C ALA A 545 -12.55 -15.94 0.73
N PHE A 546 -11.98 -16.47 1.80
CA PHE A 546 -12.72 -16.99 2.95
C PHE A 546 -12.31 -16.40 4.30
N GLY A 547 -11.27 -15.56 4.35
CA GLY A 547 -10.75 -14.87 5.54
C GLY A 547 -10.20 -13.49 5.21
N LEU A 548 -9.53 -12.85 6.18
CA LEU A 548 -8.98 -11.50 5.99
C LEU A 548 -7.72 -11.48 5.13
N TYR A 549 -6.94 -12.54 5.15
CA TYR A 549 -5.63 -12.60 4.50
C TYR A 549 -5.66 -13.55 3.31
N SER A 550 -5.04 -13.16 2.21
CA SER A 550 -4.84 -14.01 1.04
C SER A 550 -3.78 -15.10 1.31
N ASN A 551 -3.71 -16.09 0.42
CA ASN A 551 -2.74 -17.18 0.53
C ASN A 551 -1.27 -16.73 0.31
N SER A 552 -1.04 -15.52 -0.21
CA SER A 552 0.31 -14.99 -0.41
C SER A 552 0.87 -14.25 0.81
N ILE A 553 0.07 -14.07 1.87
CA ILE A 553 0.53 -13.42 3.10
C ILE A 553 1.38 -14.40 3.91
N ILE A 554 2.59 -13.97 4.25
CA ILE A 554 3.58 -14.74 4.99
C ILE A 554 3.58 -14.29 6.46
N SER A 555 3.33 -15.22 7.38
CA SER A 555 3.35 -14.96 8.82
C SER A 555 4.70 -15.16 9.47
N ASP A 556 5.48 -16.11 8.96
CA ASP A 556 6.89 -16.29 9.34
C ASP A 556 7.77 -16.11 8.10
N PRO A 557 8.29 -14.90 7.90
CA PRO A 557 9.09 -14.62 6.72
C PRO A 557 10.53 -15.17 6.79
N GLU A 558 11.03 -15.60 7.96
CA GLU A 558 12.32 -16.28 8.05
C GLU A 558 12.25 -17.71 7.54
N GLU A 559 11.15 -18.41 7.85
CA GLU A 559 10.90 -19.80 7.42
C GLU A 559 10.08 -19.86 6.12
N GLY A 560 9.53 -18.73 5.65
CA GLY A 560 8.69 -18.66 4.45
C GLY A 560 7.29 -19.27 4.63
N ILE A 561 6.76 -19.30 5.86
CA ILE A 561 5.48 -19.94 6.17
C ILE A 561 4.33 -18.99 5.84
N ALA A 562 3.47 -19.40 4.91
CA ALA A 562 2.24 -18.67 4.62
C ALA A 562 1.28 -18.72 5.82
N TYR A 563 0.64 -17.59 6.10
CA TYR A 563 -0.31 -17.48 7.21
C TYR A 563 -1.42 -18.54 7.11
N ARG A 564 -1.99 -18.72 5.92
CA ARG A 564 -3.07 -19.69 5.67
C ARG A 564 -2.63 -21.15 5.74
N ASP A 565 -1.33 -21.45 5.74
CA ASP A 565 -0.81 -22.81 5.91
C ASP A 565 -0.73 -23.23 7.38
N THR A 566 -0.83 -22.26 8.32
CA THR A 566 -0.81 -22.55 9.76
C THR A 566 -2.11 -23.19 10.25
N GLU A 567 -1.99 -24.04 11.29
CA GLU A 567 -3.16 -24.71 11.89
C GLU A 567 -4.08 -23.69 12.58
N GLU A 568 -3.51 -22.67 13.20
CA GLU A 568 -4.20 -21.60 13.90
C GLU A 568 -5.09 -20.78 12.95
N ALA A 569 -4.54 -20.31 11.83
CA ALA A 569 -5.30 -19.57 10.82
C ALA A 569 -6.37 -20.41 10.14
N LYS A 570 -6.13 -21.73 9.94
CA LYS A 570 -7.15 -22.67 9.45
C LYS A 570 -8.28 -22.85 10.47
N ASN A 571 -7.97 -22.88 11.76
CA ASN A 571 -8.98 -22.91 12.82
C ASN A 571 -9.82 -21.62 12.85
N VAL A 572 -9.26 -20.44 12.53
CA VAL A 572 -10.06 -19.21 12.37
C VAL A 572 -11.08 -19.38 11.26
N LEU A 573 -10.69 -19.92 10.09
CA LEU A 573 -11.62 -20.15 8.98
C LEU A 573 -12.70 -21.18 9.38
N ALA A 574 -12.30 -22.30 10.01
CA ALA A 574 -13.25 -23.31 10.46
C ALA A 574 -14.25 -22.73 11.47
N ASN A 575 -13.81 -21.86 12.37
CA ASN A 575 -14.67 -21.16 13.32
C ASN A 575 -15.64 -20.20 12.62
N PHE A 576 -15.12 -19.32 11.76
CA PHE A 576 -15.93 -18.34 11.04
C PHE A 576 -17.02 -18.98 10.17
N TRP A 577 -16.70 -20.12 9.51
CA TRP A 577 -17.64 -20.85 8.67
C TRP A 577 -18.46 -21.89 9.41
N GLY A 578 -18.36 -21.97 10.75
CA GLY A 578 -19.17 -22.82 11.60
C GLY A 578 -18.85 -24.30 11.49
N LEU A 579 -17.62 -24.67 11.18
CA LEU A 579 -17.16 -26.05 10.98
C LEU A 579 -16.43 -26.64 12.19
N SER A 580 -16.07 -25.84 13.19
CA SER A 580 -15.20 -26.24 14.32
C SER A 580 -15.75 -27.46 15.11
N ASP A 581 -17.07 -27.59 15.27
CA ASP A 581 -17.69 -28.70 15.97
C ASP A 581 -17.72 -29.99 15.14
N ASP A 582 -17.43 -29.92 13.85
CA ASP A 582 -17.47 -31.04 12.90
C ASP A 582 -16.08 -31.65 12.63
N ILE A 583 -15.04 -31.19 13.33
CA ILE A 583 -13.63 -31.62 13.15
C ILE A 583 -13.21 -32.55 14.30
N GLY A 584 -12.71 -33.74 13.98
CA GLY A 584 -12.15 -34.68 14.94
C GLY A 584 -12.43 -36.15 14.60
N GLU A 585 -11.85 -37.03 15.37
CA GLU A 585 -11.98 -38.48 15.14
C GLU A 585 -13.45 -38.94 15.11
N GLY A 586 -13.90 -39.38 13.95
CA GLY A 586 -15.26 -39.89 13.75
C GLY A 586 -16.34 -38.83 13.54
N LEU A 587 -15.95 -37.53 13.40
CA LEU A 587 -16.82 -36.44 12.98
C LEU A 587 -16.84 -36.30 11.44
N MET A 588 -17.39 -35.22 10.91
CA MET A 588 -17.52 -35.00 9.46
C MET A 588 -16.15 -34.86 8.78
N TYR A 589 -15.22 -34.22 9.44
CA TYR A 589 -13.85 -33.98 8.97
C TYR A 589 -12.84 -34.57 9.98
N GLU A 590 -11.85 -35.32 9.50
CA GLU A 590 -10.80 -35.84 10.38
C GLU A 590 -9.78 -34.79 10.78
N THR A 591 -9.55 -33.79 9.93
CA THR A 591 -8.57 -32.70 10.14
C THR A 591 -9.15 -31.32 9.81
N VAL A 592 -8.51 -30.25 10.28
CA VAL A 592 -8.88 -28.89 9.93
C VAL A 592 -8.66 -28.60 8.44
N ASP A 593 -7.65 -29.21 7.82
CA ASP A 593 -7.42 -29.07 6.38
C ASP A 593 -8.62 -29.57 5.56
N GLU A 594 -9.15 -30.77 5.88
CA GLU A 594 -10.34 -31.29 5.22
C GLU A 594 -11.57 -30.39 5.40
N ALA A 595 -11.70 -29.75 6.57
CA ALA A 595 -12.79 -28.83 6.83
C ALA A 595 -12.62 -27.55 6.00
N VAL A 596 -11.43 -26.96 6.00
CA VAL A 596 -11.12 -25.72 5.24
C VAL A 596 -11.26 -25.96 3.73
N ASP A 597 -10.77 -27.07 3.20
CA ASP A 597 -10.92 -27.46 1.79
C ASP A 597 -12.39 -27.61 1.35
N SER A 598 -13.29 -27.87 2.30
CA SER A 598 -14.73 -28.00 2.03
C SER A 598 -15.47 -26.66 1.98
N ILE A 599 -14.82 -25.55 2.37
CA ILE A 599 -15.47 -24.24 2.46
C ILE A 599 -15.80 -23.74 1.06
N THR A 600 -17.07 -23.49 0.79
CA THR A 600 -17.55 -22.79 -0.41
C THR A 600 -18.03 -21.37 -0.09
N GLY A 601 -18.26 -21.09 1.21
CA GLY A 601 -18.85 -19.84 1.68
C GLY A 601 -20.32 -19.65 1.28
N TYR A 602 -20.91 -20.58 0.52
CA TYR A 602 -22.29 -20.52 0.08
C TYR A 602 -23.15 -21.57 0.78
N ASN A 603 -24.15 -21.11 1.51
CA ASN A 603 -25.12 -21.98 2.17
C ASN A 603 -26.48 -21.29 2.20
N LEU A 604 -27.31 -21.58 1.19
CA LEU A 604 -28.63 -20.95 1.04
C LEU A 604 -29.59 -21.28 2.21
N GLU A 605 -29.53 -22.48 2.76
CA GLU A 605 -30.40 -22.88 3.89
C GLU A 605 -30.04 -22.06 5.13
N MET A 606 -28.77 -21.96 5.46
CA MET A 606 -28.27 -21.12 6.56
C MET A 606 -28.60 -19.64 6.32
N ALA A 607 -28.38 -19.12 5.11
CA ALA A 607 -28.72 -17.74 4.77
C ALA A 607 -30.21 -17.43 5.02
N GLN A 608 -31.10 -18.33 4.61
CA GLN A 608 -32.54 -18.17 4.82
C GLN A 608 -32.92 -18.26 6.30
N GLU A 609 -32.29 -19.15 7.07
CA GLU A 609 -32.44 -19.21 8.51
C GLU A 609 -32.02 -17.88 9.16
N LYS A 610 -30.88 -17.34 8.81
CA LYS A 610 -30.36 -16.08 9.32
C LYS A 610 -31.23 -14.87 8.90
N PHE A 611 -31.75 -14.82 7.70
CA PHE A 611 -32.73 -13.79 7.31
C PHE A 611 -34.01 -13.84 8.16
N ASN A 612 -34.51 -15.04 8.52
CA ASN A 612 -35.65 -15.16 9.40
C ASN A 612 -35.33 -14.73 10.85
N GLU A 613 -34.13 -15.11 11.34
CA GLU A 613 -33.61 -14.66 12.65
C GLU A 613 -33.52 -13.16 12.70
N ALA A 614 -32.89 -12.52 11.68
CA ALA A 614 -32.76 -11.06 11.59
C ALA A 614 -34.13 -10.33 11.58
N TYR A 615 -35.14 -10.90 10.90
CA TYR A 615 -36.49 -10.35 10.92
C TYR A 615 -37.10 -10.41 12.32
N ASP A 616 -37.02 -11.56 12.99
CA ASP A 616 -37.56 -11.73 14.33
C ASP A 616 -36.84 -10.83 15.36
N GLU A 617 -35.51 -10.69 15.25
CA GLU A 617 -34.71 -9.79 16.08
C GLU A 617 -35.07 -8.32 15.85
N ALA A 618 -35.22 -7.89 14.58
CA ALA A 618 -35.57 -6.52 14.23
C ALA A 618 -36.95 -6.11 14.81
N ILE A 619 -37.94 -7.00 14.70
CA ILE A 619 -39.27 -6.77 15.29
C ILE A 619 -39.19 -6.77 16.82
N ALA A 620 -38.49 -7.72 17.43
CA ALA A 620 -38.40 -7.85 18.88
C ALA A 620 -37.65 -6.69 19.55
N SER A 621 -36.65 -6.14 18.90
CA SER A 621 -35.88 -4.99 19.38
C SER A 621 -36.51 -3.64 19.05
N GLY A 622 -37.52 -3.58 18.16
CA GLY A 622 -38.15 -2.38 17.71
C GLY A 622 -37.37 -1.57 16.68
N LEU A 623 -36.34 -2.20 16.08
CA LEU A 623 -35.60 -1.62 14.94
C LEU A 623 -36.41 -1.60 13.66
N MET A 624 -37.50 -2.40 13.59
CA MET A 624 -38.38 -2.52 12.42
C MET A 624 -39.82 -2.74 12.85
N ASP A 625 -40.79 -2.15 12.14
CA ASP A 625 -42.21 -2.42 12.24
C ASP A 625 -42.66 -3.48 11.19
N GLU A 626 -43.73 -4.22 11.46
CA GLU A 626 -44.25 -5.28 10.55
C GLU A 626 -44.59 -4.73 9.14
N ASP A 627 -44.95 -3.45 9.03
CA ASP A 627 -45.36 -2.79 7.79
C ASP A 627 -44.19 -2.15 7.02
N ASP A 628 -42.96 -2.19 7.56
CA ASP A 628 -41.78 -1.60 6.94
C ASP A 628 -41.36 -2.37 5.68
N VAL A 629 -40.77 -1.61 4.75
CA VAL A 629 -40.05 -2.11 3.57
C VAL A 629 -38.57 -1.82 3.77
N ILE A 630 -37.74 -2.80 3.52
CA ILE A 630 -36.28 -2.69 3.63
C ILE A 630 -35.71 -2.36 2.26
N GLU A 631 -34.92 -1.27 2.18
CA GLU A 631 -34.15 -0.93 1.00
C GLU A 631 -32.67 -0.90 1.37
N ILE A 632 -31.89 -1.79 0.76
CA ILE A 632 -30.43 -1.83 0.91
C ILE A 632 -29.81 -1.43 -0.43
N LYS A 633 -28.88 -0.48 -0.39
CA LYS A 633 -28.19 0.03 -1.57
C LYS A 633 -26.76 -0.48 -1.62
N ILE A 634 -26.35 -0.95 -2.80
CA ILE A 634 -24.98 -1.34 -3.07
C ILE A 634 -24.30 -0.20 -3.82
N GLY A 635 -23.23 0.32 -3.28
CA GLY A 635 -22.50 1.45 -3.85
C GLY A 635 -21.86 1.11 -5.21
N LEU A 636 -21.80 2.10 -6.08
CA LEU A 636 -21.19 2.03 -7.40
C LEU A 636 -20.12 3.14 -7.54
N PRO A 637 -18.85 2.86 -7.20
CA PRO A 637 -17.79 3.87 -7.23
C PRO A 637 -17.50 4.43 -8.62
N ASN A 638 -17.68 3.61 -9.67
CA ASN A 638 -17.40 4.00 -11.05
C ASN A 638 -18.41 3.36 -11.99
N SER A 639 -19.35 4.17 -12.48
CA SER A 639 -20.41 3.74 -13.40
C SER A 639 -19.89 3.32 -14.81
N GLU A 640 -18.67 3.68 -15.18
CA GLU A 640 -18.03 3.23 -16.41
C GLU A 640 -17.30 1.90 -16.27
N SER A 641 -17.05 1.44 -15.02
CA SER A 641 -16.39 0.18 -14.74
C SER A 641 -17.28 -1.02 -15.01
N THR A 642 -16.87 -1.89 -15.92
CA THR A 642 -17.55 -3.17 -16.18
C THR A 642 -17.53 -4.09 -14.97
N PHE A 643 -16.45 -4.05 -14.17
CA PHE A 643 -16.30 -4.82 -12.94
C PHE A 643 -17.40 -4.46 -11.94
N TYR A 644 -17.52 -3.19 -11.56
CA TYR A 644 -18.53 -2.75 -10.61
C TYR A 644 -19.97 -2.94 -11.12
N ASN A 645 -20.22 -2.68 -12.40
CA ASN A 645 -21.56 -2.87 -12.98
C ASN A 645 -21.99 -4.34 -12.96
N LYS A 646 -21.14 -5.27 -13.40
CA LYS A 646 -21.43 -6.72 -13.37
C LYS A 646 -21.54 -7.24 -11.93
N GLY A 647 -20.66 -6.78 -11.03
CA GLY A 647 -20.67 -7.17 -9.64
C GLY A 647 -21.96 -6.75 -8.93
N ASN A 648 -22.38 -5.50 -9.09
CA ASN A 648 -23.65 -5.01 -8.57
C ASN A 648 -24.86 -5.79 -9.14
N GLU A 649 -24.89 -6.06 -10.45
CA GLU A 649 -25.95 -6.87 -11.05
C GLU A 649 -25.98 -8.28 -10.44
N PHE A 650 -24.82 -8.91 -10.26
CA PHE A 650 -24.71 -10.24 -9.65
C PHE A 650 -25.23 -10.23 -8.21
N LEU A 651 -24.75 -9.29 -7.39
CA LEU A 651 -25.12 -9.21 -5.96
C LEU A 651 -26.61 -8.91 -5.76
N VAL A 652 -27.20 -7.98 -6.50
CA VAL A 652 -28.63 -7.70 -6.45
C VAL A 652 -29.45 -8.95 -6.79
N ASN A 653 -29.05 -9.70 -7.83
CA ASN A 653 -29.74 -10.96 -8.22
C ASN A 653 -29.56 -12.03 -7.14
N CYS A 654 -28.33 -12.23 -6.65
CA CYS A 654 -27.98 -13.22 -5.63
C CYS A 654 -28.84 -13.03 -4.37
N TYR A 655 -28.84 -11.83 -3.79
CA TYR A 655 -29.55 -11.52 -2.57
C TYR A 655 -31.07 -11.54 -2.75
N THR A 656 -31.55 -11.09 -3.93
CA THR A 656 -33.00 -11.16 -4.24
C THR A 656 -33.49 -12.62 -4.31
N GLU A 657 -32.66 -13.52 -4.82
CA GLU A 657 -33.01 -14.97 -4.83
C GLU A 657 -32.92 -15.56 -3.43
N ALA A 658 -31.93 -15.18 -2.62
CA ALA A 658 -31.71 -15.76 -1.29
C ALA A 658 -32.85 -15.48 -0.30
N VAL A 659 -33.51 -14.31 -0.39
CA VAL A 659 -34.63 -13.97 0.51
C VAL A 659 -35.93 -14.68 0.18
N LYS A 660 -36.04 -15.40 -0.93
CA LYS A 660 -37.26 -16.12 -1.30
C LYS A 660 -37.57 -17.22 -0.28
N GLY A 661 -38.81 -17.29 0.15
CA GLY A 661 -39.28 -18.24 1.18
C GLY A 661 -38.99 -17.81 2.61
N THR A 662 -38.38 -16.65 2.85
CA THR A 662 -38.13 -16.08 4.18
C THR A 662 -39.21 -15.08 4.58
N SER A 663 -39.18 -14.65 5.84
CA SER A 663 -40.05 -13.57 6.38
C SER A 663 -39.82 -12.22 5.71
N LEU A 664 -38.68 -12.07 5.02
CA LEU A 664 -38.26 -10.85 4.29
C LEU A 664 -38.71 -10.88 2.82
N GLU A 665 -39.27 -12.00 2.30
CA GLU A 665 -39.75 -12.05 0.91
C GLU A 665 -40.83 -10.99 0.65
N GLY A 666 -40.61 -10.16 -0.36
CA GLY A 666 -41.50 -9.05 -0.73
C GLY A 666 -41.38 -7.81 0.16
N LYS A 667 -40.52 -7.83 1.18
CA LYS A 667 -40.20 -6.66 2.03
C LYS A 667 -38.81 -6.09 1.75
N LEU A 668 -37.82 -6.95 1.43
CA LEU A 668 -36.44 -6.55 1.19
C LEU A 668 -36.18 -6.35 -0.30
N THR A 669 -35.58 -5.21 -0.62
CA THR A 669 -35.13 -4.87 -1.97
C THR A 669 -33.66 -4.42 -1.94
N PHE A 670 -32.93 -4.82 -2.97
CA PHE A 670 -31.56 -4.35 -3.23
C PHE A 670 -31.53 -3.48 -4.47
N SER A 671 -30.83 -2.38 -4.40
CA SER A 671 -30.66 -1.43 -5.49
C SER A 671 -29.22 -0.92 -5.55
N VAL A 672 -28.88 -0.20 -6.62
CA VAL A 672 -27.53 0.35 -6.82
C VAL A 672 -27.54 1.84 -6.50
N ASP A 673 -26.54 2.31 -5.77
CA ASP A 673 -26.26 3.73 -5.57
C ASP A 673 -25.10 4.16 -6.49
N ASP A 674 -25.40 4.94 -7.50
CA ASP A 674 -24.45 5.44 -8.50
C ASP A 674 -23.96 6.88 -8.23
N THR A 675 -24.20 7.38 -7.02
CA THR A 675 -23.89 8.77 -6.66
C THR A 675 -22.53 8.96 -5.99
N LEU A 676 -21.85 7.87 -5.58
CA LEU A 676 -20.63 7.91 -4.77
C LEU A 676 -19.41 8.48 -5.49
N GLY A 677 -19.21 8.15 -6.75
CA GLY A 677 -18.03 8.56 -7.49
C GLY A 677 -16.72 8.09 -6.83
N ASN A 678 -15.66 8.88 -6.94
CA ASN A 678 -14.34 8.54 -6.40
C ASN A 678 -14.22 8.67 -4.87
N GLY A 679 -15.21 9.24 -4.19
CA GLY A 679 -15.25 9.40 -2.73
C GLY A 679 -15.84 8.21 -1.98
N PHE A 680 -15.76 7.00 -2.53
CA PHE A 680 -16.41 5.82 -1.95
C PHE A 680 -15.88 5.42 -0.57
N SER A 681 -14.57 5.55 -0.33
CA SER A 681 -13.97 5.23 0.97
C SER A 681 -14.47 6.16 2.07
N ASP A 682 -14.54 7.46 1.78
CA ASP A 682 -15.05 8.46 2.72
C ASP A 682 -16.55 8.26 2.97
N ALA A 683 -17.30 7.93 1.91
CA ALA A 683 -18.75 7.64 2.03
C ALA A 683 -19.00 6.39 2.90
N LEU A 684 -18.12 5.39 2.84
CA LEU A 684 -18.22 4.18 3.66
C LEU A 684 -17.90 4.49 5.12
N ARG A 685 -16.76 5.16 5.39
CA ARG A 685 -16.33 5.54 6.74
C ARG A 685 -17.28 6.53 7.41
N SER A 686 -17.87 7.44 6.65
CA SER A 686 -18.90 8.37 7.14
C SER A 686 -20.32 7.77 7.18
N GLN A 687 -20.46 6.47 6.98
CA GLN A 687 -21.72 5.72 7.03
C GLN A 687 -22.81 6.22 6.06
N GLN A 688 -22.40 6.77 4.92
CA GLN A 688 -23.31 7.28 3.89
C GLN A 688 -23.74 6.24 2.86
N VAL A 689 -23.15 5.05 2.89
CA VAL A 689 -23.46 3.92 1.99
C VAL A 689 -23.83 2.69 2.80
N ASP A 690 -24.80 1.89 2.33
CA ASP A 690 -25.21 0.69 3.05
C ASP A 690 -24.22 -0.47 2.84
N LEU A 691 -23.88 -0.78 1.60
CA LEU A 691 -22.93 -1.83 1.20
C LEU A 691 -22.00 -1.33 0.08
N LEU A 692 -20.75 -1.80 0.10
CA LEU A 692 -19.80 -1.58 -0.99
C LEU A 692 -18.93 -2.83 -1.17
N PHE A 693 -18.80 -3.34 -2.40
CA PHE A 693 -17.90 -4.46 -2.68
C PHE A 693 -16.64 -4.04 -3.41
N GLY A 694 -15.62 -4.88 -3.34
CA GLY A 694 -14.33 -4.65 -4.01
C GLY A 694 -13.47 -3.63 -3.30
N VAL A 695 -13.58 -3.56 -1.99
CA VAL A 695 -12.69 -2.82 -1.09
C VAL A 695 -11.70 -3.76 -0.45
N GLY A 696 -10.49 -3.31 -0.17
CA GLY A 696 -9.44 -4.14 0.41
C GLY A 696 -8.18 -3.34 0.68
N TRP A 697 -7.19 -3.99 1.26
CA TRP A 697 -5.89 -3.46 1.62
C TRP A 697 -4.79 -4.26 0.92
N THR A 698 -3.66 -3.62 0.66
CA THR A 698 -2.53 -4.19 -0.09
C THR A 698 -1.20 -3.73 0.50
N GLY A 699 -0.10 -4.39 0.13
CA GLY A 699 1.25 -3.93 0.42
C GLY A 699 1.84 -4.48 1.72
N ALA A 700 1.43 -5.66 2.18
CA ALA A 700 1.90 -6.23 3.43
C ALA A 700 2.14 -7.75 3.37
N ALA A 701 2.54 -8.27 2.22
CA ALA A 701 2.74 -9.71 2.02
C ALA A 701 3.67 -10.37 3.05
N LEU A 702 4.69 -9.65 3.53
CA LEU A 702 5.64 -10.13 4.54
C LEU A 702 5.40 -9.54 5.94
N ASP A 703 4.38 -8.73 6.13
CA ASP A 703 4.06 -8.13 7.43
C ASP A 703 2.54 -8.09 7.68
N PRO A 704 1.91 -9.24 7.95
CA PRO A 704 0.49 -9.32 8.28
C PRO A 704 0.13 -8.59 9.57
N TYR A 705 1.13 -8.36 10.43
CA TYR A 705 0.94 -7.69 11.70
C TYR A 705 0.63 -6.20 11.52
N SER A 706 1.40 -5.51 10.68
CA SER A 706 1.09 -4.12 10.31
C SER A 706 -0.23 -4.00 9.53
N LEU A 707 -0.57 -5.02 8.71
CA LEU A 707 -1.82 -5.00 7.97
C LEU A 707 -3.06 -5.09 8.89
N MET A 708 -2.94 -5.71 10.06
CA MET A 708 -4.05 -5.78 11.02
C MET A 708 -4.51 -4.39 11.48
N GLU A 709 -3.62 -3.41 11.52
CA GLU A 709 -3.97 -2.03 11.83
C GLU A 709 -5.04 -1.46 10.88
N ALA A 710 -5.03 -1.88 9.61
CA ALA A 710 -6.04 -1.49 8.64
C ALA A 710 -7.47 -1.93 9.02
N TYR A 711 -7.61 -2.93 9.86
CA TYR A 711 -8.91 -3.46 10.33
C TYR A 711 -9.29 -2.99 11.73
N THR A 712 -8.32 -2.53 12.52
CA THR A 712 -8.51 -2.24 13.94
C THR A 712 -8.27 -0.77 14.31
N SER A 713 -7.71 0.05 13.43
CA SER A 713 -7.51 1.47 13.65
C SER A 713 -8.74 2.27 13.20
N SER A 714 -9.23 3.17 14.06
CA SER A 714 -10.30 4.10 13.70
C SER A 714 -9.96 5.01 12.50
N GLU A 715 -8.68 5.17 12.18
CA GLU A 715 -8.20 5.94 11.03
C GLU A 715 -8.37 5.19 9.71
N TYR A 716 -8.23 3.86 9.72
CA TYR A 716 -8.16 3.06 8.49
C TYR A 716 -9.35 2.11 8.28
N GLN A 717 -10.02 1.67 9.36
CA GLN A 717 -11.12 0.72 9.27
C GLN A 717 -12.30 1.28 8.46
N TYR A 718 -13.04 0.38 7.81
CA TYR A 718 -14.23 0.77 7.05
C TYR A 718 -15.49 0.86 7.90
N ASP A 719 -15.54 0.21 9.05
CA ASP A 719 -16.64 0.31 10.01
C ASP A 719 -16.25 1.11 11.25
N PRO A 720 -16.53 2.41 11.30
CA PRO A 720 -16.25 3.24 12.46
C PRO A 720 -17.19 2.97 13.64
N SER A 721 -18.24 2.18 13.44
CA SER A 721 -19.16 1.81 14.53
C SER A 721 -18.62 0.73 15.45
N TRP A 722 -17.61 -0.02 15.01
CA TRP A 722 -16.85 -0.93 15.86
C TRP A 722 -15.73 -0.15 16.58
N ASP A 723 -16.06 0.39 17.76
CA ASP A 723 -15.09 1.09 18.58
C ASP A 723 -14.05 0.12 19.14
N THR A 724 -12.94 -0.03 18.41
CA THR A 724 -11.85 -0.95 18.72
C THR A 724 -11.11 -0.61 20.01
N LYS A 725 -11.20 0.64 20.49
CA LYS A 725 -10.60 1.07 21.75
C LYS A 725 -11.44 0.70 22.98
N SER A 726 -12.70 0.39 22.80
CA SER A 726 -13.59 -0.12 23.86
C SER A 726 -14.04 -1.56 23.66
N ALA A 727 -13.81 -2.14 22.47
CA ALA A 727 -14.21 -3.52 22.15
C ALA A 727 -13.22 -4.52 22.76
N ASP A 728 -13.60 -5.15 23.86
CA ASP A 728 -12.82 -6.20 24.51
C ASP A 728 -12.72 -7.44 23.61
N VAL A 729 -11.49 -7.96 23.47
CA VAL A 729 -11.19 -9.20 22.76
C VAL A 729 -10.43 -10.14 23.70
N ASP A 730 -10.87 -11.37 23.76
CA ASP A 730 -10.25 -12.43 24.56
C ASP A 730 -9.28 -13.23 23.69
N ILE A 731 -8.00 -13.25 24.04
CA ILE A 731 -6.95 -13.98 23.32
C ILE A 731 -6.21 -14.90 24.29
N THR A 732 -6.03 -16.15 23.86
CA THR A 732 -5.24 -17.14 24.63
C THR A 732 -3.81 -17.10 24.14
N LEU A 733 -2.88 -16.74 25.02
CA LEU A 733 -1.46 -16.70 24.69
C LEU A 733 -0.79 -18.09 24.88
N THR A 734 0.46 -18.21 24.51
CA THR A 734 1.26 -19.45 24.55
C THR A 734 1.42 -20.03 25.97
N ASP A 735 1.25 -19.20 27.00
CA ASP A 735 1.21 -19.67 28.40
C ASP A 735 -0.09 -20.43 28.75
N GLY A 736 -1.02 -20.53 27.81
CA GLY A 736 -2.32 -21.21 27.96
C GLY A 736 -3.33 -20.40 28.77
N VAL A 737 -3.08 -19.12 29.02
CA VAL A 737 -3.99 -18.22 29.74
C VAL A 737 -4.70 -17.32 28.74
N THR A 738 -6.01 -17.19 28.89
CA THR A 738 -6.80 -16.23 28.14
C THR A 738 -6.76 -14.87 28.83
N TYR A 739 -6.37 -13.87 28.08
CA TYR A 739 -6.34 -12.48 28.51
C TYR A 739 -7.33 -11.66 27.71
N THR A 740 -7.87 -10.64 28.35
CA THR A 740 -8.74 -9.63 27.76
C THR A 740 -7.98 -8.31 27.65
N ALA A 741 -8.04 -7.70 26.49
CA ALA A 741 -7.67 -6.30 26.23
C ALA A 741 -8.55 -5.77 25.10
N THR A 742 -8.52 -4.48 24.83
CA THR A 742 -9.24 -3.93 23.68
C THR A 742 -8.60 -4.40 22.36
N ALA A 743 -9.37 -4.45 21.28
CA ALA A 743 -8.85 -4.82 19.97
C ALA A 743 -7.67 -3.92 19.57
N TRP A 744 -7.77 -2.62 19.90
CA TRP A 744 -6.70 -1.66 19.68
C TRP A 744 -5.45 -1.93 20.53
N ASP A 745 -5.60 -2.19 21.83
CA ASP A 745 -4.46 -2.52 22.68
C ASP A 745 -3.73 -3.77 22.20
N TRP A 746 -4.46 -4.81 21.79
CA TRP A 746 -3.88 -6.00 21.20
C TRP A 746 -3.08 -5.68 19.93
N THR A 747 -3.62 -4.81 19.08
CA THR A 747 -2.93 -4.35 17.86
C THR A 747 -1.65 -3.60 18.22
N GLN A 748 -1.71 -2.66 19.16
CA GLN A 748 -0.53 -1.92 19.62
C GLN A 748 0.52 -2.83 20.24
N ALA A 749 0.12 -3.79 21.06
CA ALA A 749 1.04 -4.78 21.64
C ALA A 749 1.75 -5.60 20.56
N MET A 750 1.03 -6.01 19.53
CA MET A 750 1.56 -6.75 18.37
C MET A 750 2.54 -5.90 17.52
N LEU A 751 2.40 -4.58 17.55
CA LEU A 751 3.29 -3.62 16.90
C LEU A 751 4.48 -3.18 17.78
N GLY A 752 4.57 -3.71 19.02
CA GLY A 752 5.71 -3.50 19.92
C GLY A 752 5.45 -2.51 21.06
N GLU A 753 4.26 -1.95 21.17
CA GLU A 753 3.92 -1.06 22.28
C GLU A 753 3.58 -1.87 23.55
N ALA A 754 3.88 -1.33 24.70
CA ALA A 754 3.56 -1.96 25.98
C ALA A 754 2.13 -1.62 26.40
N VAL A 755 1.29 -2.64 26.54
CA VAL A 755 -0.11 -2.52 26.96
C VAL A 755 -0.40 -3.35 28.20
N THR A 756 -1.50 -3.05 28.91
CA THR A 756 -1.94 -3.83 30.07
C THR A 756 -3.00 -4.84 29.65
N ILE A 757 -2.71 -6.14 29.77
CA ILE A 757 -3.68 -7.19 29.51
C ILE A 757 -4.15 -7.82 30.82
N LYS A 758 -5.38 -8.37 30.83
CA LYS A 758 -6.05 -8.83 32.06
C LYS A 758 -6.56 -10.27 31.91
N ALA A 759 -6.13 -11.15 32.80
CA ALA A 759 -6.64 -12.52 32.86
C ALA A 759 -8.04 -12.60 33.52
N GLU A 760 -8.75 -13.73 33.31
CA GLU A 760 -10.08 -13.97 33.87
C GLU A 760 -10.15 -13.85 35.40
N ASP A 761 -9.08 -14.22 36.11
CA ASP A 761 -8.99 -14.08 37.54
C ASP A 761 -8.76 -12.64 38.06
N GLY A 762 -8.66 -11.68 37.12
CA GLY A 762 -8.42 -10.28 37.37
C GLY A 762 -6.95 -9.89 37.50
N THR A 763 -6.02 -10.82 37.32
CA THR A 763 -4.58 -10.53 37.30
C THR A 763 -4.25 -9.74 35.99
N THR A 764 -3.43 -8.71 36.13
CA THR A 764 -2.95 -7.91 34.99
C THR A 764 -1.47 -8.09 34.77
N LYS A 765 -1.01 -7.99 33.53
CA LYS A 765 0.42 -7.91 33.17
C LYS A 765 0.62 -6.90 32.05
N GLU A 766 1.81 -6.27 32.07
CA GLU A 766 2.30 -5.53 30.90
C GLU A 766 2.69 -6.55 29.83
N PHE A 767 2.35 -6.26 28.59
CA PHE A 767 2.57 -7.13 27.44
C PHE A 767 2.99 -6.31 26.21
N SER A 768 3.96 -6.80 25.46
CA SER A 768 4.45 -6.30 24.18
C SER A 768 4.94 -7.48 23.34
N ALA A 769 4.79 -7.46 22.04
CA ALA A 769 5.20 -8.53 21.13
C ALA A 769 5.61 -8.00 19.75
N GLY A 770 6.38 -6.92 19.68
CA GLY A 770 6.92 -6.37 18.44
C GLY A 770 8.04 -7.18 17.82
N SER A 771 8.54 -6.75 16.65
CA SER A 771 9.62 -7.44 15.92
C SER A 771 10.96 -7.51 16.68
N ALA A 772 11.14 -6.67 17.68
CA ALA A 772 12.33 -6.68 18.55
C ALA A 772 12.17 -7.53 19.83
N ASP A 773 10.95 -7.96 20.14
CA ASP A 773 10.63 -8.73 21.33
C ASP A 773 10.88 -10.23 21.13
N ASP A 774 11.09 -10.95 22.26
CA ASP A 774 11.24 -12.41 22.25
C ASP A 774 9.89 -13.16 22.32
N ASN A 775 8.77 -12.46 22.15
CA ASN A 775 7.39 -12.98 22.24
C ASN A 775 6.77 -13.26 20.86
N SER A 776 7.57 -13.77 19.91
CA SER A 776 7.09 -13.95 18.52
C SER A 776 5.91 -14.94 18.38
N GLU A 777 5.88 -16.00 19.20
CA GLU A 777 4.75 -16.95 19.22
C GLU A 777 3.49 -16.28 19.79
N ASP A 778 3.60 -15.50 20.87
CA ASP A 778 2.49 -14.71 21.41
C ASP A 778 2.00 -13.65 20.43
N ARG A 779 2.92 -13.02 19.66
CA ARG A 779 2.58 -12.08 18.59
C ARG A 779 1.68 -12.73 17.55
N PHE A 780 2.00 -13.95 17.19
CA PHE A 780 1.21 -14.73 16.23
C PHE A 780 -0.19 -15.08 16.78
N GLU A 781 -0.28 -15.49 18.06
CA GLU A 781 -1.57 -15.76 18.70
C GLU A 781 -2.46 -14.50 18.75
N VAL A 782 -1.87 -13.32 18.95
CA VAL A 782 -2.59 -12.04 18.87
C VAL A 782 -3.14 -11.78 17.47
N LEU A 783 -2.34 -11.99 16.42
CA LEU A 783 -2.79 -11.84 15.05
C LEU A 783 -4.00 -12.73 14.73
N VAL A 784 -3.92 -14.00 15.10
CA VAL A 784 -4.98 -15.01 14.92
C VAL A 784 -6.25 -14.61 15.69
N GLY A 785 -6.09 -14.18 16.93
CA GLY A 785 -7.20 -13.74 17.78
C GLY A 785 -7.91 -12.50 17.23
N LEU A 786 -7.16 -11.54 16.71
CA LEU A 786 -7.70 -10.34 16.09
C LEU A 786 -8.41 -10.66 14.77
N GLU A 787 -7.86 -11.53 13.91
CA GLU A 787 -8.57 -11.96 12.70
C GLU A 787 -9.94 -12.57 13.04
N ASN A 788 -9.96 -13.45 14.05
CA ASN A 788 -11.21 -14.07 14.50
C ASN A 788 -12.23 -13.03 15.00
N ALA A 789 -11.78 -11.99 15.70
CA ALA A 789 -12.63 -10.90 16.18
C ALA A 789 -13.19 -10.05 15.02
N VAL A 790 -12.34 -9.63 14.09
CA VAL A 790 -12.74 -8.83 12.92
C VAL A 790 -13.77 -9.58 12.07
N LEU A 791 -13.47 -10.83 11.67
CA LEU A 791 -14.40 -11.66 10.90
C LEU A 791 -15.71 -11.87 11.65
N GLY A 792 -15.64 -12.02 12.98
CA GLY A 792 -16.78 -12.25 13.84
C GLY A 792 -17.82 -11.12 13.85
N ASN A 793 -17.49 -9.92 13.39
CA ASN A 793 -18.43 -8.81 13.24
C ASN A 793 -19.31 -8.92 12.00
N TYR A 794 -18.85 -9.61 10.94
CA TYR A 794 -19.53 -9.71 9.64
C TYR A 794 -19.82 -8.36 8.98
N ASP A 795 -19.04 -7.35 9.27
CA ASP A 795 -19.07 -6.04 8.60
C ASP A 795 -18.18 -6.00 7.36
N LEU A 796 -17.16 -6.86 7.34
CA LEU A 796 -16.31 -7.15 6.19
C LEU A 796 -16.49 -8.60 5.75
N ILE A 797 -17.16 -8.81 4.63
CA ILE A 797 -17.35 -10.15 4.06
C ILE A 797 -16.27 -10.44 3.02
N PRO A 798 -15.36 -11.43 3.24
CA PRO A 798 -14.37 -11.81 2.23
C PRO A 798 -15.07 -12.28 0.95
N MET A 799 -14.60 -11.79 -0.21
CA MET A 799 -15.18 -12.11 -1.51
C MET A 799 -14.20 -12.83 -2.42
N PHE A 800 -13.07 -12.21 -2.69
CA PHE A 800 -12.06 -12.78 -3.60
C PHE A 800 -10.65 -12.27 -3.26
N ASP A 801 -9.67 -13.11 -3.55
CA ASP A 801 -8.26 -12.73 -3.55
C ASP A 801 -7.87 -12.30 -4.95
N ASP A 802 -7.04 -11.27 -5.04
CA ASP A 802 -6.51 -10.81 -6.31
C ASP A 802 -5.59 -11.86 -6.93
N CYS A 803 -5.60 -11.90 -8.25
CA CYS A 803 -4.75 -12.80 -9.00
C CYS A 803 -4.42 -12.18 -10.36
N THR A 804 -3.18 -12.33 -10.77
CA THR A 804 -2.74 -11.96 -12.11
C THR A 804 -2.37 -13.20 -12.91
N ALA A 805 -2.45 -13.11 -14.23
CA ALA A 805 -2.01 -14.17 -15.10
C ALA A 805 -1.19 -13.60 -16.26
N ALA A 806 -0.16 -14.32 -16.68
CA ALA A 806 0.67 -13.94 -17.83
C ALA A 806 0.97 -15.13 -18.73
N LEU A 807 0.93 -14.91 -20.03
CA LEU A 807 1.53 -15.85 -21.00
C LEU A 807 3.05 -15.64 -21.02
N LYS A 808 3.79 -16.73 -21.05
CA LYS A 808 5.24 -16.76 -21.19
C LYS A 808 5.65 -17.40 -22.50
N SER A 809 6.71 -16.84 -23.10
CA SER A 809 7.23 -17.31 -24.38
C SER A 809 7.81 -18.73 -24.27
N MET A 810 7.59 -19.53 -25.31
CA MET A 810 8.27 -20.81 -25.51
C MET A 810 9.80 -20.69 -25.59
N LYS A 811 10.32 -19.47 -25.68
CA LYS A 811 11.75 -19.15 -25.71
C LYS A 811 12.41 -19.31 -24.34
N ILE A 812 11.62 -19.15 -23.27
CA ILE A 812 12.10 -18.94 -21.90
C ILE A 812 11.68 -20.09 -21.00
N GLN A 813 12.54 -20.46 -20.06
CA GLN A 813 12.24 -21.35 -18.95
C GLN A 813 12.48 -20.61 -17.63
N TYR A 814 11.54 -20.76 -16.71
CA TYR A 814 11.70 -20.34 -15.33
C TYR A 814 12.40 -21.41 -14.50
N ALA A 815 12.94 -21.00 -13.35
CA ALA A 815 13.53 -21.93 -12.37
C ALA A 815 12.49 -22.86 -11.75
N THR A 816 11.28 -22.34 -11.53
CA THR A 816 10.11 -23.10 -11.05
C THR A 816 8.83 -22.59 -11.71
N ASP A 817 7.81 -23.45 -11.81
CA ASP A 817 6.46 -23.06 -12.23
C ASP A 817 5.70 -22.35 -11.10
N GLU A 818 6.11 -22.56 -9.85
CA GLU A 818 5.49 -21.96 -8.68
C GLU A 818 6.04 -20.55 -8.44
N TYR A 819 5.16 -19.68 -7.90
CA TYR A 819 5.52 -18.33 -7.50
C TYR A 819 5.86 -18.31 -6.01
N TYR A 820 7.07 -17.80 -5.70
CA TYR A 820 7.49 -17.52 -4.33
C TYR A 820 7.77 -16.04 -4.18
N TYR A 821 7.17 -15.41 -3.18
CA TYR A 821 7.38 -13.99 -2.94
C TYR A 821 8.88 -13.67 -2.81
N GLY A 822 9.29 -12.56 -3.42
CA GLY A 822 10.68 -12.08 -3.38
C GLY A 822 11.63 -12.71 -4.41
N VAL A 823 11.46 -14.00 -4.75
CA VAL A 823 12.21 -14.67 -5.83
C VAL A 823 11.35 -14.96 -7.05
N GLU A 824 10.04 -14.70 -6.96
CA GLU A 824 9.07 -14.98 -8.02
C GLU A 824 9.20 -16.42 -8.52
N ARG A 825 9.49 -16.61 -9.80
CA ARG A 825 9.85 -17.89 -10.43
C ARG A 825 11.34 -17.94 -10.81
N GLY A 826 12.17 -17.23 -10.03
CA GLY A 826 13.59 -17.04 -10.24
C GLY A 826 13.98 -15.78 -11.00
N GLY A 827 12.99 -15.02 -11.50
CA GLY A 827 13.22 -13.75 -12.21
C GLY A 827 14.29 -13.85 -13.30
N VAL A 828 14.92 -12.75 -13.63
CA VAL A 828 16.01 -12.71 -14.65
C VAL A 828 17.26 -13.41 -14.17
N GLN A 829 17.43 -13.55 -12.85
CA GLN A 829 18.61 -14.21 -12.24
C GLN A 829 18.72 -15.69 -12.63
N TYR A 830 17.58 -16.41 -12.57
CA TYR A 830 17.54 -17.86 -12.84
C TYR A 830 16.87 -18.22 -14.16
N MET A 831 16.39 -17.23 -14.90
CA MET A 831 15.77 -17.43 -16.21
C MET A 831 16.76 -18.05 -17.20
N THR A 832 16.36 -19.14 -17.84
CA THR A 832 17.13 -19.81 -18.90
C THR A 832 16.36 -19.81 -20.22
N TYR A 833 17.04 -20.17 -21.32
CA TYR A 833 16.51 -20.05 -22.67
C TYR A 833 16.62 -21.35 -23.44
N ASP A 834 15.51 -21.77 -24.06
CA ASP A 834 15.51 -22.87 -25.04
C ASP A 834 16.06 -22.46 -26.41
N TYR A 835 16.03 -21.15 -26.71
CA TYR A 835 16.49 -20.58 -27.96
C TYR A 835 17.33 -19.33 -27.74
N SER A 836 18.48 -19.25 -28.42
CA SER A 836 19.17 -17.96 -28.61
C SER A 836 18.31 -17.03 -29.48
N ASP A 837 18.61 -15.74 -29.53
CA ASP A 837 17.85 -14.78 -30.36
C ASP A 837 17.80 -15.21 -31.83
N ALA A 838 18.91 -15.69 -32.39
CA ALA A 838 18.97 -16.14 -33.80
C ALA A 838 18.14 -17.42 -34.03
N GLU A 839 18.13 -18.35 -33.09
CA GLU A 839 17.32 -19.57 -33.18
C GLU A 839 15.84 -19.27 -33.02
N TRP A 840 15.50 -18.30 -32.15
CA TRP A 840 14.14 -17.84 -31.96
C TRP A 840 13.57 -17.21 -33.24
N ASP A 841 14.30 -16.30 -33.86
CA ASP A 841 13.91 -15.68 -35.13
C ASP A 841 13.68 -16.72 -36.24
N ALA A 842 14.53 -17.74 -36.30
CA ALA A 842 14.38 -18.85 -37.25
C ALA A 842 13.14 -19.68 -36.92
N PHE A 843 12.91 -20.04 -35.66
CA PHE A 843 11.72 -20.79 -35.22
C PHE A 843 10.43 -20.03 -35.51
N VAL A 844 10.32 -18.75 -35.15
CA VAL A 844 9.16 -17.90 -35.44
C VAL A 844 8.88 -17.84 -36.95
N SER A 845 9.94 -17.68 -37.75
CA SER A 845 9.83 -17.67 -39.22
C SER A 845 9.31 -19.00 -39.77
N GLU A 846 9.74 -20.15 -39.23
CA GLU A 846 9.26 -21.48 -39.60
C GLU A 846 7.78 -21.67 -39.23
N GLN A 847 7.29 -21.05 -38.15
CA GLN A 847 5.85 -21.04 -37.79
C GLN A 847 5.02 -20.07 -38.61
N GLY A 848 5.63 -19.36 -39.58
CA GLY A 848 4.94 -18.41 -40.44
C GLY A 848 4.67 -17.04 -39.82
N GLY A 849 5.44 -16.70 -38.76
CA GLY A 849 5.38 -15.41 -38.10
C GLY A 849 4.23 -15.27 -37.09
N LYS A 850 3.56 -16.37 -36.76
CA LYS A 850 2.53 -16.39 -35.70
C LYS A 850 2.59 -17.69 -34.89
N LEU A 851 2.82 -17.55 -33.61
CA LEU A 851 2.91 -18.64 -32.64
C LEU A 851 1.54 -19.03 -32.11
N ASN A 852 1.40 -20.28 -31.68
CA ASN A 852 0.18 -20.79 -31.06
C ASN A 852 0.43 -21.12 -29.59
N TYR A 853 -0.31 -20.47 -28.70
CA TYR A 853 -0.27 -20.63 -27.26
C TYR A 853 -1.58 -21.15 -26.66
N ASN A 854 -2.48 -21.70 -27.53
CA ASN A 854 -3.77 -22.28 -27.11
C ASN A 854 -3.58 -23.71 -26.62
#